data_1ddfc9062ec750453b39553592a6fa42
#
_entry.id   1ddfc9062ec750453b39553592a6fa42
#
_cell.length_a   1.000
_cell.length_b   1.000
_cell.length_c   1.000
_cell.angle_alpha   90.00
_cell.angle_beta   90.00
_cell.angle_gamma   90.00
#
_symmetry.space_group_name_H-M   'P 1'
#
loop_
_entity.id
_entity.type
_entity.pdbx_description
1 polymer ?
#
loop_
_entity_poly.entity_id
_entity_poly.type
_entity_poly.pdbx_seq_one_letter_code
_entity_poly.pdbx_strand_id
1 'polypeptide(L)'
;MAIDGAKAGTNIVSTPQSYIGGEQNRSNLYITAPEGTIVLSPVEGIVQHYSITYHSSIYSTTSWKCPSSFDQSLPKIREDAEKQGLDGRYINGSIFIQCTDGNTIHIYGLTGEWSFKTGQKIAQGEPIGRVGYSYRSIREPSINLSISRGGKPADPMTPFGLKTTFIPPAEIKPIDSFTSAQVKEDFLIYIDALKECYPGLYEIISPEEFDRLVEQIASRIDNHQNNWSFAEAVGVILETAAKVHDSHLSIHGPAWRMPAPKVVNRQTIALGWIGDTLLCRLADSTYQGLIGRAVKSVNGIPADTLKHRFSTHTTGYDANVESYVEGLLAYNTSSLFYNQKKNTYDFNLRLEMADTGETIDVKAGRRTSEGKNFLPEAGNGKFFGINRHPKGYELKMINDSIAYLGLSHFSQNQTQVEEIAHFIDSIAQVPYLIIDVRNNSGGNTEVQSKLYSYIAGDTLTLDRYEKVNKQGGFRSFKYALNRTTEDSSFASYTPEPGRDGFYRRSEAESVIRPDPEINYKGKIYMLTNEFSASAATLFPAMLVRNYRGVTVGRETRTAYHFMNALKFVQIRLPNTTLSLTIPLVYCHFDSVINERAPFGRGVLPDYEVPLSLEEITYANGDAILNYTLQLIQQGEYLKANNPFAPQETKTLSGTHKIIYVWVGILVIAGILLIFAFRKHNKSKNEN
;
A
#
# COMPACT_ATOMS: atom_id res chain seq x y z
N MET A 1 3.76 37.77 20.29
CA MET A 1 3.63 36.39 19.75
C MET A 1 2.33 35.74 20.25
N ALA A 2 1.81 34.78 19.53
CA ALA A 2 0.60 34.05 19.95
C ALA A 2 0.79 33.29 21.29
N ILE A 3 2.03 32.97 21.64
CA ILE A 3 2.41 32.43 22.96
C ILE A 3 3.49 33.39 23.51
N ASP A 4 3.28 33.87 24.74
CA ASP A 4 4.24 34.72 25.38
C ASP A 4 5.57 33.98 25.59
N GLY A 5 6.69 34.64 25.21
CA GLY A 5 8.04 34.10 25.34
C GLY A 5 8.42 32.98 24.34
N ALA A 6 7.60 32.66 23.33
CA ALA A 6 7.96 31.68 22.31
C ALA A 6 9.20 32.10 21.52
N LYS A 7 10.18 31.18 21.39
CA LYS A 7 11.47 31.41 20.73
C LYS A 7 11.71 30.41 19.62
N ALA A 8 12.29 30.84 18.51
CA ALA A 8 12.72 29.95 17.45
C ALA A 8 13.77 28.94 17.97
N GLY A 9 13.62 27.68 17.58
CA GLY A 9 14.50 26.57 18.01
C GLY A 9 14.16 25.95 19.37
N THR A 10 13.29 26.59 20.17
CA THR A 10 12.85 26.05 21.46
C THR A 10 11.36 25.75 21.47
N ASN A 11 10.55 26.65 20.95
CA ASN A 11 9.08 26.52 20.93
C ASN A 11 8.51 26.38 19.51
N ILE A 12 9.26 26.81 18.50
CA ILE A 12 8.82 26.70 17.11
C ILE A 12 9.40 25.41 16.54
N VAL A 13 8.55 24.41 16.36
CA VAL A 13 8.92 23.09 15.86
C VAL A 13 8.89 22.99 14.35
N SER A 14 8.15 23.87 13.67
CA SER A 14 8.07 23.88 12.22
C SER A 14 7.76 25.29 11.72
N THR A 15 8.54 25.74 10.77
CA THR A 15 8.35 27.00 10.05
C THR A 15 7.92 26.71 8.60
N PRO A 16 7.39 27.68 7.86
CA PRO A 16 7.19 27.53 6.42
C PRO A 16 8.44 26.96 5.75
N GLN A 17 8.26 26.03 4.82
CA GLN A 17 9.28 25.26 4.09
C GLN A 17 10.05 24.21 4.90
N SER A 18 9.88 24.11 6.18
CA SER A 18 10.29 22.94 6.94
C SER A 18 9.33 21.78 6.74
N TYR A 19 9.75 20.58 7.15
CA TYR A 19 8.91 19.38 7.03
C TYR A 19 8.26 19.06 8.36
N ILE A 20 6.96 18.71 8.30
CA ILE A 20 6.21 18.21 9.44
C ILE A 20 5.19 17.19 8.94
N GLY A 21 5.11 16.03 9.64
CA GLY A 21 4.13 15.00 9.36
C GLY A 21 4.08 14.52 7.89
N GLY A 22 5.16 14.60 7.12
CA GLY A 22 5.25 14.04 5.78
C GLY A 22 5.14 15.00 4.61
N GLU A 23 4.72 16.25 4.85
CA GLU A 23 4.70 17.28 3.80
C GLU A 23 5.53 18.48 4.18
N GLN A 24 6.03 19.15 3.15
CA GLN A 24 6.60 20.45 3.38
C GLN A 24 5.53 21.38 3.92
N ASN A 25 5.81 21.96 5.08
CA ASN A 25 4.99 23.01 5.63
C ASN A 25 5.10 24.24 4.72
N ARG A 26 4.03 24.57 4.01
CA ARG A 26 4.05 25.63 2.99
C ARG A 26 3.74 27.00 3.56
N SER A 27 2.95 27.07 4.63
CA SER A 27 2.39 28.33 5.08
C SER A 27 2.13 28.42 6.59
N ASN A 28 2.46 27.38 7.35
CA ASN A 28 2.08 27.28 8.75
C ASN A 28 3.27 27.50 9.69
N LEU A 29 3.00 28.05 10.84
CA LEU A 29 3.92 28.15 11.97
C LEU A 29 3.40 27.26 13.11
N TYR A 30 4.20 26.28 13.53
CA TYR A 30 3.85 25.40 14.65
C TYR A 30 4.65 25.81 15.88
N ILE A 31 3.94 26.09 16.96
CA ILE A 31 4.52 26.59 18.20
C ILE A 31 4.15 25.63 19.33
N THR A 32 5.16 25.05 19.99
CA THR A 32 4.97 24.21 21.18
C THR A 32 5.05 25.02 22.45
N ALA A 33 4.24 24.64 23.43
CA ALA A 33 4.31 25.12 24.81
C ALA A 33 3.63 24.08 25.71
N PRO A 34 3.83 24.09 27.04
CA PRO A 34 3.10 23.21 27.93
C PRO A 34 1.60 23.30 27.72
N GLU A 35 0.90 22.17 27.78
CA GLU A 35 -0.56 22.12 27.66
C GLU A 35 -1.21 23.09 28.67
N GLY A 36 -2.25 23.79 28.23
CA GLY A 36 -2.93 24.78 29.05
C GLY A 36 -2.26 26.15 29.11
N THR A 37 -1.09 26.37 28.48
CA THR A 37 -0.49 27.72 28.35
C THR A 37 -1.44 28.66 27.62
N ILE A 38 -1.60 29.88 28.12
CA ILE A 38 -2.51 30.88 27.52
C ILE A 38 -2.02 31.26 26.11
N VAL A 39 -2.92 31.23 25.14
CA VAL A 39 -2.71 31.71 23.78
C VAL A 39 -3.32 33.08 23.64
N LEU A 40 -2.52 34.04 23.24
CA LEU A 40 -2.93 35.43 23.02
C LEU A 40 -3.14 35.69 21.53
N SER A 41 -4.11 36.54 21.21
CA SER A 41 -4.28 37.00 19.83
C SER A 41 -3.05 37.77 19.38
N PRO A 42 -2.39 37.36 18.28
CA PRO A 42 -1.23 38.08 17.75
C PRO A 42 -1.59 39.40 17.08
N VAL A 43 -2.87 39.62 16.85
CA VAL A 43 -3.38 40.78 16.09
C VAL A 43 -4.67 41.32 16.68
N GLU A 44 -4.99 42.55 16.35
CA GLU A 44 -6.32 43.11 16.45
C GLU A 44 -7.13 42.73 15.20
N GLY A 45 -8.40 42.35 15.36
CA GLY A 45 -9.24 41.97 14.21
C GLY A 45 -10.67 41.61 14.58
N ILE A 46 -11.33 41.00 13.59
CA ILE A 46 -12.72 40.56 13.72
C ILE A 46 -12.77 39.05 13.48
N VAL A 47 -13.40 38.30 14.36
CA VAL A 47 -13.60 36.85 14.19
C VAL A 47 -14.48 36.59 12.97
N GLN A 48 -13.90 35.93 11.97
CA GLN A 48 -14.62 35.45 10.80
C GLN A 48 -15.34 34.13 11.06
N HIS A 49 -14.66 33.24 11.80
CA HIS A 49 -15.16 31.92 12.10
C HIS A 49 -14.46 31.36 13.34
N TYR A 50 -15.24 30.65 14.18
CA TYR A 50 -14.74 29.79 15.25
C TYR A 50 -15.41 28.44 15.15
N SER A 51 -14.63 27.37 15.27
CA SER A 51 -15.16 26.00 15.23
C SER A 51 -14.37 25.08 16.15
N ILE A 52 -15.00 23.99 16.58
CA ILE A 52 -14.37 22.89 17.29
C ILE A 52 -14.28 21.73 16.32
N THR A 53 -13.10 21.20 16.10
CA THR A 53 -12.82 20.16 15.12
C THR A 53 -11.87 19.11 15.67
N TYR A 54 -11.97 17.90 15.12
CA TYR A 54 -11.03 16.82 15.35
C TYR A 54 -10.07 16.69 14.16
N HIS A 55 -8.79 16.62 14.43
CA HIS A 55 -7.78 16.37 13.41
C HIS A 55 -6.93 15.16 13.76
N SER A 56 -7.10 14.07 13.01
CA SER A 56 -6.34 12.83 13.22
C SER A 56 -4.91 12.91 12.71
N SER A 57 -4.66 13.71 11.66
CA SER A 57 -3.33 13.94 11.09
C SER A 57 -3.30 15.25 10.31
N ILE A 58 -2.13 15.73 9.93
CA ILE A 58 -1.97 16.90 9.05
C ILE A 58 -2.63 16.70 7.67
N TYR A 59 -2.82 15.45 7.27
CA TYR A 59 -3.34 15.05 5.94
C TYR A 59 -4.80 14.67 5.93
N SER A 60 -5.31 14.22 7.06
CA SER A 60 -6.66 13.73 7.18
C SER A 60 -7.58 14.89 7.52
N THR A 61 -8.32 15.35 6.54
CA THR A 61 -9.46 16.24 6.72
C THR A 61 -10.71 15.50 7.17
N THR A 62 -10.62 14.35 7.79
CA THR A 62 -11.72 13.79 8.55
C THR A 62 -11.96 14.68 9.78
N SER A 63 -12.46 15.87 9.51
CA SER A 63 -12.92 16.78 10.53
C SER A 63 -14.27 16.28 11.01
N TRP A 64 -14.27 15.61 12.12
CA TRP A 64 -15.49 15.55 12.90
C TRP A 64 -15.85 17.01 13.26
N LYS A 65 -16.98 17.48 12.75
CA LYS A 65 -17.50 18.79 13.15
C LYS A 65 -18.46 18.56 14.29
N CYS A 66 -18.29 19.29 15.37
CA CYS A 66 -19.28 19.31 16.43
C CYS A 66 -20.67 19.66 15.82
N PRO A 67 -21.66 18.77 15.91
CA PRO A 67 -22.95 19.00 15.23
C PRO A 67 -23.83 20.03 15.90
N SER A 68 -23.50 20.54 17.07
CA SER A 68 -24.40 21.39 17.84
C SER A 68 -23.87 22.79 18.10
N SER A 69 -24.83 23.68 18.24
CA SER A 69 -24.64 25.03 18.68
C SER A 69 -23.58 25.20 19.77
N PHE A 70 -22.87 26.29 19.74
CA PHE A 70 -21.80 26.76 20.61
C PHE A 70 -22.00 26.69 22.14
N ASP A 71 -23.10 26.08 22.60
CA ASP A 71 -23.50 26.01 24.02
C ASP A 71 -22.91 24.82 24.78
N GLN A 72 -22.12 23.94 24.10
CA GLN A 72 -21.50 22.80 24.78
C GLN A 72 -20.04 23.13 25.12
N SER A 73 -19.68 22.89 26.39
CA SER A 73 -18.29 23.05 26.82
C SER A 73 -17.35 22.05 26.09
N LEU A 74 -16.15 22.48 25.75
CA LEU A 74 -15.16 21.63 25.10
C LEU A 74 -14.90 20.31 25.86
N PRO A 75 -14.88 20.23 27.22
CA PRO A 75 -14.77 18.99 27.96
C PRO A 75 -15.90 18.00 27.62
N LYS A 76 -17.14 18.46 27.56
CA LYS A 76 -18.29 17.60 27.22
C LYS A 76 -18.24 17.11 25.78
N ILE A 77 -17.82 17.97 24.85
CA ILE A 77 -17.62 17.60 23.44
C ILE A 77 -16.54 16.53 23.32
N ARG A 78 -15.45 16.62 24.08
CA ARG A 78 -14.39 15.62 24.13
C ARG A 78 -14.91 14.27 24.67
N GLU A 79 -15.64 14.29 25.77
CA GLU A 79 -16.25 13.10 26.36
C GLU A 79 -17.19 12.39 25.36
N ASP A 80 -18.03 13.14 24.68
CA ASP A 80 -18.98 12.59 23.69
C ASP A 80 -18.27 12.05 22.44
N ALA A 81 -17.14 12.64 22.06
CA ALA A 81 -16.32 12.16 20.97
C ALA A 81 -15.51 10.90 21.35
N GLU A 82 -15.02 10.80 22.58
CA GLU A 82 -14.36 9.61 23.10
C GLU A 82 -15.29 8.39 23.12
N LYS A 83 -16.59 8.59 23.43
CA LYS A 83 -17.63 7.55 23.29
C LYS A 83 -17.80 7.06 21.84
N GLN A 84 -17.36 7.85 20.86
CA GLN A 84 -17.34 7.50 19.44
C GLN A 84 -15.98 6.97 18.98
N GLY A 85 -15.06 6.69 19.90
CA GLY A 85 -13.71 6.17 19.60
C GLY A 85 -12.70 7.22 19.11
N LEU A 86 -13.00 8.51 19.25
CA LEU A 86 -12.09 9.60 18.92
C LEU A 86 -11.19 9.92 20.14
N ASP A 87 -9.92 10.27 19.88
CA ASP A 87 -9.02 10.73 20.94
C ASP A 87 -9.32 12.21 21.28
N GLY A 88 -9.93 12.45 22.44
CA GLY A 88 -10.36 13.76 22.88
C GLY A 88 -9.27 14.84 22.93
N ARG A 89 -8.00 14.44 23.06
CA ARG A 89 -6.86 15.37 23.04
C ARG A 89 -6.75 16.16 21.73
N TYR A 90 -7.17 15.56 20.61
CA TYR A 90 -7.10 16.17 19.28
C TYR A 90 -8.40 16.88 18.86
N ILE A 91 -9.33 17.03 19.78
CA ILE A 91 -10.53 17.86 19.60
C ILE A 91 -10.21 19.23 20.14
N ASN A 92 -10.07 20.22 19.26
CA ASN A 92 -9.56 21.54 19.59
C ASN A 92 -10.34 22.64 18.88
N GLY A 93 -10.26 23.82 19.46
CA GLY A 93 -10.78 25.06 18.85
C GLY A 93 -9.91 25.54 17.69
N SER A 94 -10.55 26.17 16.74
CA SER A 94 -9.98 26.81 15.58
C SER A 94 -10.62 28.17 15.38
N ILE A 95 -9.82 29.23 15.28
CA ILE A 95 -10.28 30.61 15.11
C ILE A 95 -9.67 31.27 13.87
N PHE A 96 -10.51 31.96 13.10
CA PHE A 96 -10.10 32.80 11.98
C PHE A 96 -10.35 34.27 12.34
N ILE A 97 -9.31 35.08 12.27
CA ILE A 97 -9.36 36.53 12.62
C ILE A 97 -9.00 37.31 11.37
N GLN A 98 -9.94 38.13 10.91
CA GLN A 98 -9.72 39.11 9.84
C GLN A 98 -9.08 40.37 10.40
N CYS A 99 -7.87 40.67 9.93
CA CYS A 99 -7.13 41.87 10.32
C CYS A 99 -7.55 43.08 9.49
N THR A 100 -7.27 44.29 9.99
CA THR A 100 -7.53 45.55 9.31
C THR A 100 -6.70 45.75 8.05
N ASP A 101 -5.54 45.07 7.94
CA ASP A 101 -4.62 45.14 6.79
C ASP A 101 -5.02 44.16 5.65
N GLY A 102 -6.17 43.48 5.78
CA GLY A 102 -6.67 42.52 4.79
C GLY A 102 -6.13 41.12 4.91
N ASN A 103 -5.28 40.84 5.90
CA ASN A 103 -4.86 39.47 6.22
C ASN A 103 -5.93 38.74 7.04
N THR A 104 -6.00 37.42 6.90
CA THR A 104 -6.75 36.56 7.80
C THR A 104 -5.77 35.66 8.52
N ILE A 105 -5.80 35.65 9.84
CA ILE A 105 -5.01 34.74 10.67
C ILE A 105 -5.89 33.57 11.09
N HIS A 106 -5.38 32.38 10.91
CA HIS A 106 -5.99 31.14 11.40
C HIS A 106 -5.09 30.53 12.48
N ILE A 107 -5.66 30.30 13.66
CA ILE A 107 -5.01 29.64 14.78
C ILE A 107 -5.80 28.41 15.14
N TYR A 108 -5.14 27.26 15.18
CA TYR A 108 -5.70 25.96 15.47
C TYR A 108 -4.93 25.26 16.60
N GLY A 109 -5.58 24.35 17.32
CA GLY A 109 -4.99 23.64 18.47
C GLY A 109 -5.33 24.30 19.79
N LEU A 110 -6.39 25.11 19.84
CA LEU A 110 -6.85 25.78 21.04
C LEU A 110 -7.68 24.85 21.93
N THR A 111 -7.43 24.88 23.22
CA THR A 111 -8.23 24.23 24.25
C THR A 111 -8.72 25.24 25.27
N GLY A 112 -9.60 24.84 26.18
CA GLY A 112 -10.20 25.71 27.18
C GLY A 112 -11.67 26.03 26.90
N GLU A 113 -12.26 26.93 27.67
CA GLU A 113 -13.69 27.23 27.65
C GLU A 113 -14.04 28.46 26.81
N TRP A 114 -13.13 28.91 25.93
CA TRP A 114 -13.41 30.06 25.07
C TRP A 114 -14.33 29.69 23.89
N SER A 115 -15.33 30.52 23.67
CA SER A 115 -16.14 30.49 22.46
C SER A 115 -16.21 31.89 21.86
N PHE A 116 -16.16 31.99 20.55
CA PHE A 116 -16.16 33.24 19.81
C PHE A 116 -17.31 33.27 18.80
N LYS A 117 -17.93 34.43 18.66
CA LYS A 117 -18.99 34.65 17.66
C LYS A 117 -18.42 35.34 16.43
N THR A 118 -18.90 34.96 15.25
CA THR A 118 -18.62 35.69 14.01
C THR A 118 -19.00 37.16 14.18
N GLY A 119 -18.11 38.07 13.80
CA GLY A 119 -18.24 39.50 13.97
C GLY A 119 -17.73 40.05 15.31
N GLN A 120 -17.31 39.19 16.24
CA GLN A 120 -16.71 39.64 17.51
C GLN A 120 -15.37 40.30 17.26
N LYS A 121 -15.14 41.45 17.88
CA LYS A 121 -13.83 42.14 17.87
C LYS A 121 -12.91 41.48 18.89
N ILE A 122 -11.65 41.34 18.53
CA ILE A 122 -10.58 40.83 19.37
C ILE A 122 -9.44 41.84 19.34
N ALA A 123 -8.91 42.19 20.51
CA ALA A 123 -7.74 43.05 20.62
C ALA A 123 -6.43 42.22 20.51
N GLN A 124 -5.36 42.88 20.04
CA GLN A 124 -4.02 42.28 20.12
C GLN A 124 -3.64 42.03 21.60
N GLY A 125 -3.15 40.81 21.92
CA GLY A 125 -2.84 40.40 23.28
C GLY A 125 -4.02 39.91 24.10
N GLU A 126 -5.23 39.89 23.55
CA GLU A 126 -6.41 39.31 24.20
C GLU A 126 -6.28 37.78 24.25
N PRO A 127 -6.58 37.11 25.39
CA PRO A 127 -6.58 35.67 25.47
C PRO A 127 -7.64 35.06 24.55
N ILE A 128 -7.22 34.09 23.70
CA ILE A 128 -8.08 33.42 22.73
C ILE A 128 -8.20 31.90 22.94
N GLY A 129 -7.54 31.38 23.96
CA GLY A 129 -7.56 29.95 24.29
C GLY A 129 -6.35 29.55 25.09
N ARG A 130 -6.17 28.25 25.19
CA ARG A 130 -4.97 27.62 25.77
C ARG A 130 -4.37 26.64 24.76
N VAL A 131 -3.08 26.35 24.89
CA VAL A 131 -2.40 25.34 24.08
C VAL A 131 -2.98 23.96 24.33
N GLY A 132 -3.43 23.32 23.28
CA GLY A 132 -3.84 21.92 23.23
C GLY A 132 -2.93 21.12 22.30
N TYR A 133 -3.47 20.13 21.61
CA TYR A 133 -2.74 19.29 20.65
C TYR A 133 -3.23 19.57 19.23
N SER A 134 -2.47 20.33 18.45
CA SER A 134 -2.93 20.77 17.13
C SER A 134 -3.20 19.62 16.16
N TYR A 135 -2.29 18.63 16.08
CA TYR A 135 -2.43 17.46 15.22
C TYR A 135 -1.87 16.22 15.89
N ARG A 136 -2.44 15.05 15.58
CA ARG A 136 -2.01 13.76 16.10
C ARG A 136 -0.57 13.39 15.74
N SER A 137 -0.07 13.87 14.61
CA SER A 137 1.32 13.70 14.17
C SER A 137 2.31 14.60 14.91
N ILE A 138 1.84 15.64 15.62
CA ILE A 138 2.63 16.44 16.55
C ILE A 138 2.24 16.02 17.95
N ARG A 139 3.05 15.19 18.59
CA ARG A 139 2.74 14.59 19.90
C ARG A 139 2.90 15.54 21.08
N GLU A 140 3.52 16.69 20.85
CA GLU A 140 3.69 17.73 21.86
C GLU A 140 2.52 18.70 21.82
N PRO A 141 2.10 19.24 22.97
CA PRO A 141 1.12 20.30 23.00
C PRO A 141 1.58 21.48 22.13
N SER A 142 0.74 21.91 21.19
CA SER A 142 1.11 22.88 20.18
C SER A 142 -0.11 23.59 19.60
N ILE A 143 0.13 24.81 19.09
CA ILE A 143 -0.79 25.49 18.19
C ILE A 143 -0.21 25.55 16.78
N ASN A 144 -1.10 25.61 15.80
CA ASN A 144 -0.77 25.90 14.40
C ASN A 144 -1.30 27.28 14.06
N LEU A 145 -0.46 28.11 13.43
CA LEU A 145 -0.82 29.44 12.99
C LEU A 145 -0.50 29.58 11.51
N SER A 146 -1.46 30.07 10.74
CA SER A 146 -1.27 30.43 9.33
C SER A 146 -1.87 31.79 9.01
N ILE A 147 -1.36 32.42 7.97
CA ILE A 147 -1.84 33.74 7.47
C ILE A 147 -2.25 33.56 6.01
N SER A 148 -3.36 34.17 5.63
CA SER A 148 -3.77 34.28 4.24
C SER A 148 -4.18 35.70 3.89
N ARG A 149 -4.00 36.09 2.62
CA ARG A 149 -4.47 37.34 2.06
C ARG A 149 -5.23 37.08 0.77
N GLY A 150 -6.48 37.49 0.72
CA GLY A 150 -7.34 37.19 -0.43
C GLY A 150 -7.45 35.68 -0.74
N GLY A 151 -7.47 34.81 0.29
CA GLY A 151 -7.53 33.35 0.17
C GLY A 151 -6.21 32.67 -0.23
N LYS A 152 -5.12 33.44 -0.42
CA LYS A 152 -3.80 32.88 -0.73
C LYS A 152 -2.90 32.87 0.51
N PRO A 153 -2.07 31.84 0.72
CA PRO A 153 -1.11 31.80 1.81
C PRO A 153 -0.18 33.05 1.79
N ALA A 154 0.03 33.63 2.96
CA ALA A 154 0.91 34.75 3.18
C ALA A 154 1.96 34.40 4.25
N ASP A 155 2.99 35.22 4.36
CA ASP A 155 4.10 35.01 5.28
C ASP A 155 3.68 35.11 6.75
N PRO A 156 3.72 33.98 7.52
CA PRO A 156 3.45 33.99 8.95
C PRO A 156 4.67 34.39 9.79
N MET A 157 5.86 34.60 9.18
CA MET A 157 7.13 34.80 9.88
C MET A 157 7.38 36.28 10.20
N THR A 158 7.17 37.14 9.22
CA THR A 158 7.42 38.59 9.35
C THR A 158 6.66 39.24 10.49
N PRO A 159 5.36 38.98 10.73
CA PRO A 159 4.61 39.54 11.86
C PRO A 159 5.19 39.17 13.23
N PHE A 160 5.99 38.12 13.31
CA PHE A 160 6.60 37.64 14.56
C PHE A 160 8.10 38.01 14.67
N GLY A 161 8.64 38.78 13.72
CA GLY A 161 10.05 39.14 13.72
C GLY A 161 11.01 37.98 13.49
N LEU A 162 10.55 36.89 12.90
CA LEU A 162 11.37 35.72 12.61
C LEU A 162 12.14 35.90 11.31
N LYS A 163 13.44 35.61 11.33
CA LYS A 163 14.40 35.92 10.23
C LYS A 163 14.44 34.86 9.11
N THR A 164 13.40 34.09 8.91
CA THR A 164 13.37 33.08 7.86
C THR A 164 12.61 33.63 6.64
N THR A 165 13.14 33.43 5.45
CA THR A 165 12.49 33.94 4.23
C THR A 165 11.30 33.03 3.89
N PHE A 166 10.11 33.61 3.84
CA PHE A 166 8.93 32.93 3.32
C PHE A 166 8.95 32.98 1.79
N ILE A 167 8.86 31.82 1.15
CA ILE A 167 8.69 31.72 -0.29
C ILE A 167 7.27 31.17 -0.56
N PRO A 168 6.42 31.94 -1.28
CA PRO A 168 5.08 31.43 -1.65
C PRO A 168 5.16 30.08 -2.35
N PRO A 169 4.23 29.14 -2.07
CA PRO A 169 4.26 27.80 -2.66
C PRO A 169 4.34 27.77 -4.19
N ALA A 170 3.74 28.76 -4.86
CA ALA A 170 3.79 28.90 -6.31
C ALA A 170 5.17 29.32 -6.87
N GLU A 171 6.06 29.84 -6.02
CA GLU A 171 7.40 30.32 -6.41
C GLU A 171 8.51 29.33 -6.05
N ILE A 172 8.18 28.23 -5.37
CA ILE A 172 9.14 27.18 -5.04
C ILE A 172 9.51 26.44 -6.33
N LYS A 173 10.73 26.65 -6.80
CA LYS A 173 11.26 25.92 -7.96
C LYS A 173 11.72 24.53 -7.53
N PRO A 174 11.39 23.50 -8.30
CA PRO A 174 11.96 22.18 -8.08
C PRO A 174 13.49 22.23 -8.17
N ILE A 175 14.18 21.47 -7.33
CA ILE A 175 15.61 21.20 -7.51
C ILE A 175 15.70 20.04 -8.49
N ASP A 176 16.24 20.31 -9.69
CA ASP A 176 16.27 19.33 -10.79
C ASP A 176 17.63 18.63 -10.91
N SER A 177 18.60 19.01 -10.10
CA SER A 177 19.99 18.56 -10.24
C SER A 177 20.61 18.31 -8.86
N PHE A 178 21.25 17.16 -8.71
CA PHE A 178 21.89 16.71 -7.46
C PHE A 178 23.33 16.31 -7.74
N THR A 179 24.21 16.57 -6.78
CA THR A 179 25.58 16.01 -6.81
C THR A 179 25.58 14.52 -6.44
N SER A 180 26.61 13.77 -6.84
CA SER A 180 26.77 12.39 -6.41
C SER A 180 26.80 12.24 -4.87
N ALA A 181 27.38 13.22 -4.15
CA ALA A 181 27.38 13.22 -2.69
C ALA A 181 25.97 13.30 -2.10
N GLN A 182 25.08 14.14 -2.65
CA GLN A 182 23.69 14.26 -2.21
C GLN A 182 22.88 13.00 -2.49
N VAL A 183 23.05 12.40 -3.69
CA VAL A 183 22.38 11.14 -4.04
C VAL A 183 22.87 10.01 -3.15
N LYS A 184 24.19 9.95 -2.87
CA LYS A 184 24.77 8.95 -1.99
C LYS A 184 24.31 9.09 -0.55
N GLU A 185 24.21 10.30 -0.02
CA GLU A 185 23.65 10.55 1.31
C GLU A 185 22.22 10.03 1.42
N ASP A 186 21.35 10.39 0.48
CA ASP A 186 19.96 9.92 0.44
C ASP A 186 19.88 8.39 0.34
N PHE A 187 20.71 7.80 -0.54
CA PHE A 187 20.78 6.35 -0.71
C PHE A 187 21.20 5.63 0.58
N LEU A 188 22.25 6.10 1.25
CA LEU A 188 22.72 5.48 2.49
C LEU A 188 21.72 5.62 3.64
N ILE A 189 21.02 6.76 3.74
CA ILE A 189 19.91 6.93 4.70
C ILE A 189 18.80 5.91 4.43
N TYR A 190 18.47 5.65 3.16
CA TYR A 190 17.49 4.64 2.79
C TYR A 190 17.94 3.23 3.19
N ILE A 191 19.20 2.87 2.90
CA ILE A 191 19.78 1.56 3.26
C ILE A 191 19.80 1.39 4.80
N ASP A 192 20.24 2.40 5.54
CA ASP A 192 20.24 2.38 7.00
C ASP A 192 18.81 2.16 7.54
N ALA A 193 17.84 2.87 6.97
CA ALA A 193 16.45 2.73 7.37
C ALA A 193 15.89 1.33 7.11
N LEU A 194 16.22 0.71 5.96
CA LEU A 194 15.84 -0.68 5.70
C LEU A 194 16.47 -1.63 6.71
N LYS A 195 17.77 -1.53 6.96
CA LYS A 195 18.49 -2.41 7.91
C LYS A 195 18.02 -2.24 9.35
N GLU A 196 17.68 -1.02 9.76
CA GLU A 196 17.24 -0.72 11.13
C GLU A 196 15.77 -1.08 11.37
N CYS A 197 14.88 -0.73 10.43
CA CYS A 197 13.45 -0.69 10.68
C CYS A 197 12.66 -1.85 10.05
N TYR A 198 13.16 -2.43 8.95
CA TYR A 198 12.41 -3.37 8.14
C TYR A 198 12.72 -4.83 8.52
N PRO A 199 11.84 -5.49 9.32
CA PRO A 199 12.14 -6.82 9.86
C PRO A 199 12.09 -7.95 8.82
N GLY A 200 11.43 -7.74 7.68
CA GLY A 200 11.33 -8.69 6.56
C GLY A 200 12.46 -8.60 5.55
N LEU A 201 13.45 -7.72 5.72
CA LEU A 201 14.48 -7.44 4.71
C LEU A 201 15.18 -8.71 4.20
N TYR A 202 15.50 -9.62 5.10
CA TYR A 202 16.29 -10.82 4.79
C TYR A 202 15.45 -12.10 4.64
N GLU A 203 14.13 -11.96 4.48
CA GLU A 203 13.27 -13.11 4.21
C GLU A 203 13.30 -13.56 2.73
N ILE A 204 13.67 -12.64 1.83
CA ILE A 204 13.71 -12.88 0.38
C ILE A 204 15.12 -12.75 -0.20
N ILE A 205 15.85 -11.73 0.21
CA ILE A 205 17.23 -11.48 -0.24
C ILE A 205 18.20 -11.80 0.89
N SER A 206 19.28 -12.54 0.62
CA SER A 206 20.28 -12.81 1.66
C SER A 206 21.04 -11.53 2.05
N PRO A 207 21.59 -11.46 3.28
CA PRO A 207 22.40 -10.32 3.70
C PRO A 207 23.57 -10.05 2.74
N GLU A 208 24.23 -11.08 2.26
CA GLU A 208 25.37 -10.99 1.34
C GLU A 208 24.98 -10.47 -0.04
N GLU A 209 23.80 -10.86 -0.53
CA GLU A 209 23.26 -10.36 -1.81
C GLU A 209 22.83 -8.90 -1.69
N PHE A 210 22.19 -8.56 -0.58
CA PHE A 210 21.79 -7.18 -0.32
C PHE A 210 23.00 -6.26 -0.18
N ASP A 211 24.03 -6.66 0.56
CA ASP A 211 25.27 -5.86 0.73
C ASP A 211 26.00 -5.68 -0.60
N ARG A 212 26.10 -6.73 -1.42
CA ARG A 212 26.66 -6.62 -2.80
C ARG A 212 25.87 -5.65 -3.67
N LEU A 213 24.54 -5.68 -3.61
CA LEU A 213 23.70 -4.74 -4.33
C LEU A 213 23.95 -3.29 -3.89
N VAL A 214 24.05 -3.06 -2.59
CA VAL A 214 24.33 -1.74 -2.01
C VAL A 214 25.71 -1.23 -2.48
N GLU A 215 26.75 -2.07 -2.44
CA GLU A 215 28.10 -1.72 -2.91
C GLU A 215 28.13 -1.37 -4.40
N GLN A 216 27.46 -2.17 -5.24
CA GLN A 216 27.36 -1.93 -6.68
C GLN A 216 26.68 -0.58 -6.99
N ILE A 217 25.59 -0.29 -6.31
CA ILE A 217 24.84 0.97 -6.50
C ILE A 217 25.68 2.15 -5.98
N ALA A 218 26.27 2.04 -4.78
CA ALA A 218 27.13 3.08 -4.22
C ALA A 218 28.33 3.40 -5.12
N SER A 219 29.01 2.37 -5.67
CA SER A 219 30.09 2.54 -6.63
C SER A 219 29.63 3.25 -7.91
N ARG A 220 28.44 2.92 -8.42
CA ARG A 220 27.87 3.60 -9.60
C ARG A 220 27.58 5.06 -9.32
N ILE A 221 27.11 5.40 -8.10
CA ILE A 221 26.87 6.78 -7.70
C ILE A 221 28.21 7.54 -7.65
N ASP A 222 29.25 6.97 -7.06
CA ASP A 222 30.58 7.58 -6.93
C ASP A 222 31.25 7.84 -8.29
N ASN A 223 31.06 6.94 -9.26
CA ASN A 223 31.65 7.02 -10.59
C ASN A 223 30.84 7.85 -11.60
N HIS A 224 29.71 8.41 -11.19
CA HIS A 224 28.86 9.24 -12.07
C HIS A 224 29.52 10.59 -12.35
N GLN A 225 29.74 10.91 -13.62
CA GLN A 225 30.54 12.06 -14.04
C GLN A 225 29.78 13.40 -14.03
N ASN A 226 28.46 13.34 -14.09
CA ASN A 226 27.62 14.55 -14.21
C ASN A 226 26.77 14.74 -12.95
N ASN A 227 26.09 15.85 -12.85
CA ASN A 227 25.01 15.98 -11.86
C ASN A 227 23.86 15.04 -12.21
N TRP A 228 23.23 14.49 -11.20
CA TRP A 228 22.08 13.62 -11.30
C TRP A 228 20.80 14.45 -11.53
N SER A 229 20.00 14.08 -12.50
CA SER A 229 18.61 14.54 -12.56
C SER A 229 17.80 13.93 -11.43
N PHE A 230 16.66 14.53 -11.09
CA PHE A 230 15.74 13.95 -10.10
C PHE A 230 15.34 12.52 -10.43
N ALA A 231 15.06 12.25 -11.69
CA ALA A 231 14.62 10.93 -12.12
C ALA A 231 15.74 9.86 -12.06
N GLU A 232 17.00 10.21 -12.31
CA GLU A 232 18.14 9.30 -12.14
C GLU A 232 18.35 8.99 -10.65
N ALA A 233 18.25 10.02 -9.77
CA ALA A 233 18.34 9.82 -8.33
C ALA A 233 17.19 8.94 -7.78
N VAL A 234 15.96 9.13 -8.26
CA VAL A 234 14.81 8.24 -7.95
C VAL A 234 15.07 6.83 -8.45
N GLY A 235 15.61 6.68 -9.65
CA GLY A 235 15.92 5.38 -10.25
C GLY A 235 16.84 4.52 -9.38
N VAL A 236 17.85 5.11 -8.74
CA VAL A 236 18.75 4.45 -7.78
C VAL A 236 17.99 3.85 -6.59
N ILE A 237 17.06 4.61 -6.02
CA ILE A 237 16.24 4.18 -4.89
C ILE A 237 15.24 3.09 -5.31
N LEU A 238 14.59 3.28 -6.46
CA LEU A 238 13.63 2.30 -7.01
C LEU A 238 14.27 0.97 -7.34
N GLU A 239 15.48 0.96 -7.89
CA GLU A 239 16.21 -0.28 -8.19
C GLU A 239 16.46 -1.11 -6.93
N THR A 240 16.83 -0.48 -5.83
CA THR A 240 16.98 -1.17 -4.54
C THR A 240 15.65 -1.70 -4.03
N ALA A 241 14.60 -0.89 -4.08
CA ALA A 241 13.26 -1.29 -3.63
C ALA A 241 12.72 -2.46 -4.47
N ALA A 242 12.98 -2.46 -5.79
CA ALA A 242 12.57 -3.54 -6.68
C ALA A 242 13.26 -4.88 -6.35
N LYS A 243 14.45 -4.86 -5.74
CA LYS A 243 15.16 -6.08 -5.31
C LYS A 243 14.75 -6.58 -3.93
N VAL A 244 14.11 -5.73 -3.13
CA VAL A 244 13.55 -6.12 -1.83
C VAL A 244 12.25 -6.93 -1.99
N HIS A 245 11.56 -6.78 -3.12
CA HIS A 245 10.32 -7.50 -3.45
C HIS A 245 9.27 -7.43 -2.33
N ASP A 246 8.81 -6.20 -2.04
CA ASP A 246 7.78 -5.95 -1.02
C ASP A 246 6.63 -5.12 -1.58
N SER A 247 5.39 -5.58 -1.37
CA SER A 247 4.17 -4.93 -1.86
C SER A 247 3.78 -3.68 -1.06
N HIS A 248 4.30 -3.52 0.15
CA HIS A 248 3.99 -2.42 1.06
C HIS A 248 5.15 -1.41 1.21
N LEU A 249 6.36 -1.75 0.75
CA LEU A 249 7.45 -0.80 0.64
C LEU A 249 7.17 0.15 -0.51
N SER A 250 6.97 1.43 -0.22
CA SER A 250 6.61 2.39 -1.25
C SER A 250 7.45 3.66 -1.20
N ILE A 251 7.65 4.24 -2.38
CA ILE A 251 8.46 5.44 -2.59
C ILE A 251 7.58 6.50 -3.27
N HIS A 252 7.47 7.65 -2.65
CA HIS A 252 6.65 8.75 -3.16
C HIS A 252 7.52 9.98 -3.35
N GLY A 253 7.42 10.59 -4.52
CA GLY A 253 7.98 11.91 -4.75
C GLY A 253 7.10 13.00 -4.15
N PRO A 254 7.67 14.12 -3.71
CA PRO A 254 6.87 15.25 -3.31
C PRO A 254 6.16 15.84 -4.53
N ALA A 255 4.84 15.95 -4.45
CA ALA A 255 4.00 16.46 -5.57
C ALA A 255 4.44 17.83 -6.09
N TRP A 256 5.11 18.66 -5.27
CA TRP A 256 5.60 19.98 -5.63
C TRP A 256 6.97 19.97 -6.33
N ARG A 257 7.78 18.90 -6.17
CA ARG A 257 9.07 18.71 -6.88
C ARG A 257 8.92 17.98 -8.21
N MET A 258 7.83 17.22 -8.36
CA MET A 258 7.48 16.59 -9.61
C MET A 258 6.38 17.41 -10.26
N PRO A 259 6.69 18.42 -11.09
CA PRO A 259 5.66 19.05 -11.89
C PRO A 259 4.98 17.93 -12.68
N ALA A 260 3.66 17.89 -12.62
CA ALA A 260 2.91 16.90 -13.39
C ALA A 260 3.39 16.90 -14.84
N PRO A 261 3.73 15.76 -15.42
CA PRO A 261 4.19 15.71 -16.80
C PRO A 261 3.20 16.42 -17.71
N LYS A 262 3.71 17.29 -18.58
CA LYS A 262 2.85 17.95 -19.57
C LYS A 262 2.42 16.92 -20.59
N VAL A 263 1.11 16.77 -20.78
CA VAL A 263 0.55 15.99 -21.88
C VAL A 263 0.49 16.92 -23.09
N VAL A 264 1.35 16.68 -24.07
CA VAL A 264 1.49 17.60 -25.24
C VAL A 264 0.48 17.32 -26.35
N ASN A 265 -0.03 16.07 -26.43
CA ASN A 265 -0.97 15.62 -27.44
C ASN A 265 -1.87 14.50 -26.90
N ARG A 266 -2.81 13.97 -27.69
CA ARG A 266 -3.74 12.90 -27.28
C ARG A 266 -3.23 11.55 -27.76
N GLN A 267 -3.29 10.56 -26.88
CA GLN A 267 -3.00 9.16 -27.19
C GLN A 267 -3.99 8.61 -28.24
N THR A 268 -3.47 7.90 -29.25
CA THR A 268 -4.26 7.26 -30.32
C THR A 268 -4.14 5.74 -30.31
N ILE A 269 -3.12 5.18 -29.68
CA ILE A 269 -2.99 3.73 -29.47
C ILE A 269 -2.53 3.47 -28.03
N ALA A 270 -2.83 2.27 -27.50
CA ALA A 270 -2.23 1.74 -26.29
C ALA A 270 -1.53 0.41 -26.60
N LEU A 271 -0.37 0.23 -25.98
CA LEU A 271 0.42 -1.00 -26.12
C LEU A 271 0.29 -1.84 -24.84
N GLY A 272 0.59 -3.14 -24.91
CA GLY A 272 0.64 -4.02 -23.76
C GLY A 272 1.35 -5.34 -24.12
N TRP A 273 1.93 -6.00 -23.12
CA TRP A 273 2.56 -7.31 -23.30
C TRP A 273 1.61 -8.44 -22.91
N ILE A 274 1.67 -9.53 -23.67
CA ILE A 274 1.22 -10.86 -23.26
C ILE A 274 2.43 -11.77 -23.36
N GLY A 275 2.88 -12.33 -22.25
CA GLY A 275 4.17 -13.00 -22.21
C GLY A 275 5.28 -12.10 -22.76
N ASP A 276 6.04 -12.56 -23.74
CA ASP A 276 7.14 -11.79 -24.33
C ASP A 276 6.71 -10.93 -25.53
N THR A 277 5.46 -10.98 -25.93
CA THR A 277 4.96 -10.27 -27.13
C THR A 277 4.35 -8.92 -26.79
N LEU A 278 4.94 -7.85 -27.29
CA LEU A 278 4.33 -6.51 -27.24
C LEU A 278 3.27 -6.39 -28.32
N LEU A 279 2.07 -6.00 -27.94
CA LEU A 279 0.91 -5.91 -28.82
C LEU A 279 0.32 -4.49 -28.80
N CYS A 280 -0.29 -4.08 -29.90
CA CYS A 280 -1.22 -2.96 -29.90
C CYS A 280 -2.56 -3.45 -29.31
N ARG A 281 -2.86 -3.05 -28.06
CA ARG A 281 -4.07 -3.51 -27.36
C ARG A 281 -5.31 -2.67 -27.62
N LEU A 282 -5.16 -1.38 -27.82
CA LEU A 282 -6.24 -0.45 -28.13
C LEU A 282 -5.79 0.56 -29.18
N ALA A 283 -6.73 1.02 -29.97
CA ALA A 283 -6.51 2.08 -30.93
C ALA A 283 -7.79 2.89 -31.15
N ASP A 284 -7.64 4.15 -31.56
CA ASP A 284 -8.77 4.91 -32.10
C ASP A 284 -9.10 4.45 -33.53
N SER A 285 -10.14 5.03 -34.11
CA SER A 285 -10.63 4.66 -35.44
C SER A 285 -9.57 4.73 -36.55
N THR A 286 -8.56 5.60 -36.43
CA THR A 286 -7.47 5.77 -37.41
C THR A 286 -6.53 4.56 -37.46
N TYR A 287 -6.33 3.90 -36.32
CA TYR A 287 -5.35 2.82 -36.14
C TYR A 287 -5.99 1.48 -35.74
N GLN A 288 -7.31 1.33 -35.93
CA GLN A 288 -8.07 0.13 -35.51
C GLN A 288 -7.48 -1.18 -36.06
N GLY A 289 -6.93 -1.15 -37.27
CA GLY A 289 -6.27 -2.31 -37.89
C GLY A 289 -4.96 -2.75 -37.23
N LEU A 290 -4.46 -2.01 -36.22
CA LEU A 290 -3.28 -2.40 -35.45
C LEU A 290 -3.64 -3.25 -34.25
N ILE A 291 -4.89 -3.27 -33.80
CA ILE A 291 -5.31 -4.01 -32.61
C ILE A 291 -4.98 -5.49 -32.76
N GLY A 292 -4.26 -6.05 -31.78
CA GLY A 292 -3.80 -7.43 -31.78
C GLY A 292 -2.50 -7.71 -32.54
N ARG A 293 -2.01 -6.74 -33.33
CA ARG A 293 -0.73 -6.92 -34.05
C ARG A 293 0.46 -6.78 -33.14
N ALA A 294 1.46 -7.63 -33.36
CA ALA A 294 2.69 -7.65 -32.59
C ALA A 294 3.67 -6.55 -33.03
N VAL A 295 4.28 -5.89 -32.04
CA VAL A 295 5.24 -4.79 -32.21
C VAL A 295 6.63 -5.28 -31.83
N LYS A 296 7.60 -5.19 -32.77
CA LYS A 296 8.98 -5.59 -32.60
C LYS A 296 9.80 -4.50 -31.89
N SER A 297 9.56 -3.23 -32.25
CA SER A 297 10.26 -2.10 -31.63
C SER A 297 9.37 -0.84 -31.57
N VAL A 298 9.65 0.02 -30.59
CA VAL A 298 9.01 1.33 -30.42
C VAL A 298 10.09 2.40 -30.44
N ASN A 299 10.01 3.36 -31.35
CA ASN A 299 11.02 4.43 -31.56
C ASN A 299 12.45 3.88 -31.71
N GLY A 300 12.60 2.71 -32.36
CA GLY A 300 13.86 2.02 -32.59
C GLY A 300 14.39 1.24 -31.37
N ILE A 301 13.65 1.18 -30.25
CA ILE A 301 14.03 0.38 -29.09
C ILE A 301 13.29 -0.97 -29.16
N PRO A 302 13.98 -2.11 -29.14
CA PRO A 302 13.36 -3.42 -29.15
C PRO A 302 12.39 -3.64 -27.97
N ALA A 303 11.31 -4.39 -28.20
CA ALA A 303 10.26 -4.65 -27.22
C ALA A 303 10.78 -5.37 -25.96
N ASP A 304 11.71 -6.32 -26.10
CA ASP A 304 12.37 -7.01 -25.01
C ASP A 304 13.21 -6.07 -24.12
N THR A 305 13.92 -5.14 -24.74
CA THR A 305 14.70 -4.10 -24.04
C THR A 305 13.75 -3.18 -23.24
N LEU A 306 12.61 -2.81 -23.81
CA LEU A 306 11.59 -2.01 -23.12
C LEU A 306 10.98 -2.79 -21.96
N LYS A 307 10.66 -4.08 -22.16
CA LYS A 307 10.14 -4.96 -21.13
C LYS A 307 11.13 -5.07 -19.95
N HIS A 308 12.39 -5.34 -20.27
CA HIS A 308 13.44 -5.43 -19.25
C HIS A 308 13.59 -4.15 -18.43
N ARG A 309 13.65 -2.98 -19.10
CA ARG A 309 13.72 -1.68 -18.40
C ARG A 309 12.52 -1.43 -17.48
N PHE A 310 11.33 -1.81 -17.93
CA PHE A 310 10.12 -1.67 -17.12
C PHE A 310 10.19 -2.58 -15.88
N SER A 311 10.50 -3.86 -16.06
CA SER A 311 10.51 -4.86 -14.98
C SER A 311 11.58 -4.56 -13.92
N THR A 312 12.77 -4.07 -14.32
CA THR A 312 13.89 -3.78 -13.41
C THR A 312 13.54 -2.73 -12.34
N HIS A 313 12.61 -1.83 -12.62
CA HIS A 313 12.20 -0.76 -11.69
C HIS A 313 10.79 -0.95 -11.14
N THR A 314 10.16 -2.08 -11.41
CA THR A 314 8.82 -2.36 -10.88
C THR A 314 8.91 -2.79 -9.42
N THR A 315 8.18 -2.09 -8.58
CA THR A 315 8.05 -2.36 -7.14
C THR A 315 6.62 -2.70 -6.79
N GLY A 316 6.38 -3.10 -5.55
CA GLY A 316 5.03 -3.23 -5.03
C GLY A 316 4.40 -4.62 -5.20
N TYR A 317 5.23 -5.67 -5.24
CA TYR A 317 4.82 -7.08 -5.16
C TYR A 317 5.76 -7.83 -4.21
N ASP A 318 5.31 -8.95 -3.66
CA ASP A 318 6.07 -9.69 -2.67
C ASP A 318 6.86 -10.83 -3.32
N ALA A 319 8.08 -11.01 -2.86
CA ALA A 319 8.92 -12.18 -3.14
C ALA A 319 8.94 -12.60 -4.63
N ASN A 320 8.36 -13.77 -4.94
CA ASN A 320 8.35 -14.38 -6.28
C ASN A 320 7.01 -14.20 -7.00
N VAL A 321 6.19 -13.21 -6.61
CA VAL A 321 4.88 -12.92 -7.23
C VAL A 321 5.07 -12.08 -8.49
N GLU A 322 5.49 -12.69 -9.59
CA GLU A 322 5.74 -11.99 -10.85
C GLU A 322 4.45 -11.60 -11.62
N SER A 323 3.34 -12.24 -11.30
CA SER A 323 2.02 -11.98 -11.95
C SER A 323 1.64 -10.49 -11.96
N TYR A 324 2.01 -9.76 -10.91
CA TYR A 324 1.78 -8.31 -10.84
C TYR A 324 2.56 -7.53 -11.90
N VAL A 325 3.80 -7.92 -12.16
CA VAL A 325 4.62 -7.31 -13.22
C VAL A 325 4.01 -7.58 -14.58
N GLU A 326 3.53 -8.81 -14.82
CA GLU A 326 2.82 -9.19 -16.05
C GLU A 326 1.54 -8.37 -16.25
N GLY A 327 0.74 -8.20 -15.19
CA GLY A 327 -0.45 -7.35 -15.22
C GLY A 327 -0.13 -5.89 -15.54
N LEU A 328 0.92 -5.33 -14.93
CA LEU A 328 1.36 -3.97 -15.25
C LEU A 328 1.85 -3.85 -16.71
N LEU A 329 2.61 -4.82 -17.20
CA LEU A 329 3.05 -4.87 -18.59
C LEU A 329 1.86 -4.96 -19.56
N ALA A 330 0.81 -5.69 -19.20
CA ALA A 330 -0.37 -5.82 -20.03
C ALA A 330 -1.21 -4.52 -20.10
N TYR A 331 -1.31 -3.79 -18.99
CA TYR A 331 -2.28 -2.68 -18.89
C TYR A 331 -1.66 -1.30 -18.70
N ASN A 332 -0.49 -1.18 -18.07
CA ASN A 332 0.08 0.11 -17.71
C ASN A 332 1.38 0.42 -18.47
N THR A 333 1.28 0.68 -19.75
CA THR A 333 2.42 1.02 -20.61
C THR A 333 2.59 2.52 -20.84
N SER A 334 1.98 3.36 -20.02
CA SER A 334 2.08 4.82 -20.15
C SER A 334 3.53 5.35 -20.08
N SER A 335 4.42 4.64 -19.36
CA SER A 335 5.86 4.96 -19.32
C SER A 335 6.55 4.94 -20.68
N LEU A 336 6.07 4.17 -21.66
CA LEU A 336 6.60 4.15 -23.03
C LEU A 336 6.45 5.48 -23.77
N PHE A 337 5.49 6.30 -23.36
CA PHE A 337 5.20 7.60 -23.96
C PHE A 337 5.80 8.77 -23.19
N TYR A 338 6.47 8.50 -22.07
CA TYR A 338 7.03 9.53 -21.21
C TYR A 338 8.45 9.90 -21.64
N ASN A 339 8.64 11.17 -21.95
CA ASN A 339 9.96 11.75 -22.19
C ASN A 339 10.48 12.40 -20.91
N GLN A 340 11.39 11.72 -20.23
CA GLN A 340 11.97 12.14 -18.99
C GLN A 340 12.70 13.49 -19.07
N LYS A 341 13.49 13.71 -20.12
CA LYS A 341 14.26 14.95 -20.30
C LYS A 341 13.36 16.19 -20.47
N LYS A 342 12.19 16.03 -21.08
CA LYS A 342 11.24 17.11 -21.32
C LYS A 342 10.12 17.16 -20.28
N ASN A 343 10.04 16.19 -19.39
CA ASN A 343 8.90 15.98 -18.48
C ASN A 343 7.56 16.05 -19.21
N THR A 344 7.43 15.29 -20.29
CA THR A 344 6.23 15.31 -21.16
C THR A 344 5.81 13.91 -21.52
N TYR A 345 4.50 13.70 -21.66
CA TYR A 345 3.95 12.60 -22.44
C TYR A 345 3.80 13.03 -23.89
N ASP A 346 4.45 12.28 -24.79
CA ASP A 346 4.32 12.45 -26.24
C ASP A 346 3.89 11.12 -26.86
N PHE A 347 2.72 11.12 -27.45
CA PHE A 347 2.10 9.92 -28.02
C PHE A 347 2.36 9.74 -29.53
N ASN A 348 3.30 10.49 -30.10
CA ASN A 348 3.83 10.18 -31.43
C ASN A 348 4.82 9.02 -31.30
N LEU A 349 4.58 7.93 -32.02
CA LEU A 349 5.41 6.73 -31.98
C LEU A 349 5.79 6.28 -33.36
N ARG A 350 6.94 5.66 -33.47
CA ARG A 350 7.38 4.88 -34.62
C ARG A 350 7.42 3.42 -34.22
N LEU A 351 6.55 2.61 -34.84
CA LEU A 351 6.44 1.18 -34.54
C LEU A 351 7.04 0.38 -35.72
N GLU A 352 7.87 -0.61 -35.40
CA GLU A 352 8.23 -1.69 -36.31
C GLU A 352 7.38 -2.90 -35.97
N MET A 353 6.60 -3.37 -36.93
CA MET A 353 5.69 -4.50 -36.76
C MET A 353 6.44 -5.82 -36.84
N ALA A 354 6.12 -6.79 -35.97
CA ALA A 354 6.83 -8.06 -35.92
C ALA A 354 6.43 -9.00 -37.08
N ASP A 355 5.19 -8.91 -37.56
CA ASP A 355 4.62 -9.78 -38.58
C ASP A 355 5.10 -9.44 -39.98
N THR A 356 5.26 -8.14 -40.29
CA THR A 356 5.56 -7.65 -41.65
C THR A 356 6.93 -6.99 -41.75
N GLY A 357 7.55 -6.59 -40.63
CA GLY A 357 8.73 -5.70 -40.61
C GLY A 357 8.43 -4.28 -41.04
N GLU A 358 7.15 -3.95 -41.33
CA GLU A 358 6.71 -2.61 -41.73
C GLU A 358 6.96 -1.61 -40.60
N THR A 359 7.34 -0.39 -40.95
CA THR A 359 7.43 0.72 -40.02
C THR A 359 6.18 1.61 -40.18
N ILE A 360 5.49 1.82 -39.05
CA ILE A 360 4.28 2.62 -38.96
C ILE A 360 4.53 3.83 -38.08
N ASP A 361 4.39 5.03 -38.62
CA ASP A 361 4.40 6.28 -37.86
C ASP A 361 3.00 6.56 -37.28
N VAL A 362 2.83 6.32 -35.99
CA VAL A 362 1.59 6.60 -35.27
C VAL A 362 1.61 8.06 -34.83
N LYS A 363 0.69 8.84 -35.37
CA LYS A 363 0.51 10.24 -35.02
C LYS A 363 -0.46 10.39 -33.84
N ALA A 364 -0.05 11.16 -32.87
CA ALA A 364 -0.91 11.54 -31.76
C ALA A 364 -2.07 12.45 -32.24
N GLY A 365 -3.19 12.36 -31.55
CA GLY A 365 -4.35 13.22 -31.77
C GLY A 365 -4.17 14.61 -31.16
N ARG A 366 -5.06 15.53 -31.47
CA ARG A 366 -5.10 16.85 -30.83
C ARG A 366 -5.51 16.71 -29.39
N ARG A 367 -4.84 17.49 -28.50
CA ARG A 367 -5.20 17.57 -27.09
C ARG A 367 -6.65 18.07 -26.95
N THR A 368 -7.45 17.45 -26.09
CA THR A 368 -8.81 17.89 -25.81
C THR A 368 -8.85 18.92 -24.68
N SER A 369 -9.78 19.86 -24.75
CA SER A 369 -10.01 20.84 -23.68
C SER A 369 -10.57 20.19 -22.40
N GLU A 370 -11.16 19.01 -22.50
CA GLU A 370 -11.78 18.26 -21.41
C GLU A 370 -10.79 17.36 -20.64
N GLY A 371 -9.50 17.41 -20.95
CA GLY A 371 -8.47 16.60 -20.30
C GLY A 371 -8.48 15.12 -20.69
N LYS A 372 -9.29 14.69 -21.66
CA LYS A 372 -9.34 13.32 -22.20
C LYS A 372 -8.19 13.07 -23.19
N ASN A 373 -6.97 13.15 -22.69
CA ASN A 373 -5.79 13.05 -23.55
C ASN A 373 -5.25 11.62 -23.66
N PHE A 374 -5.71 10.71 -22.82
CA PHE A 374 -5.42 9.28 -22.89
C PHE A 374 -6.58 8.57 -23.60
N LEU A 375 -6.28 7.45 -24.26
CA LEU A 375 -7.35 6.59 -24.76
C LEU A 375 -8.22 6.21 -23.53
N PRO A 376 -9.55 6.37 -23.63
CA PRO A 376 -10.40 5.80 -22.62
C PRO A 376 -10.13 4.29 -22.63
N GLU A 377 -9.72 3.75 -21.52
CA GLU A 377 -9.76 2.30 -21.33
C GLU A 377 -11.19 1.88 -21.63
N ALA A 378 -11.33 0.91 -22.53
CA ALA A 378 -12.59 0.62 -23.16
C ALA A 378 -13.70 0.45 -22.12
N GLY A 379 -14.73 1.27 -22.20
CA GLY A 379 -15.91 1.18 -21.36
C GLY A 379 -15.74 1.70 -19.94
N ASN A 380 -15.75 3.00 -19.74
CA ASN A 380 -15.97 3.68 -18.45
C ASN A 380 -15.06 3.26 -17.27
N GLY A 381 -13.77 3.12 -17.50
CA GLY A 381 -12.82 2.79 -16.47
C GLY A 381 -12.94 1.36 -15.92
N LYS A 382 -13.46 0.45 -16.73
CA LYS A 382 -13.49 -0.98 -16.44
C LYS A 382 -12.11 -1.60 -16.66
N PHE A 383 -11.23 -1.48 -15.67
CA PHE A 383 -10.37 -2.59 -15.37
C PHE A 383 -11.27 -3.78 -15.03
N PHE A 384 -10.99 -4.96 -15.59
CA PHE A 384 -11.77 -6.15 -15.24
C PHE A 384 -11.66 -6.43 -13.74
N GLY A 385 -12.78 -6.72 -13.16
CA GLY A 385 -12.93 -6.80 -11.74
C GLY A 385 -13.77 -5.63 -11.24
N ILE A 386 -13.95 -5.55 -9.95
CA ILE A 386 -14.83 -4.58 -9.36
C ILE A 386 -14.33 -3.19 -9.70
N ASN A 387 -15.09 -2.52 -10.53
CA ASN A 387 -14.99 -1.07 -10.63
C ASN A 387 -15.04 -0.51 -9.22
N ARG A 388 -14.34 0.60 -9.00
CA ARG A 388 -14.49 1.39 -7.77
C ARG A 388 -15.96 1.76 -7.61
N HIS A 389 -16.76 0.79 -7.12
CA HIS A 389 -18.15 1.05 -6.80
C HIS A 389 -18.16 2.17 -5.75
N PRO A 390 -18.99 3.19 -5.87
CA PRO A 390 -19.00 4.33 -4.94
C PRO A 390 -19.12 3.92 -3.47
N LYS A 391 -19.79 2.79 -3.19
CA LYS A 391 -19.89 2.21 -1.85
C LYS A 391 -18.70 1.34 -1.43
N GLY A 392 -17.77 1.00 -2.32
CA GLY A 392 -16.68 0.06 -2.05
C GLY A 392 -17.08 -1.42 -2.11
N TYR A 393 -18.32 -1.75 -2.44
CA TYR A 393 -18.84 -3.10 -2.65
C TYR A 393 -20.03 -3.09 -3.61
N GLU A 394 -20.31 -4.24 -4.22
CA GLU A 394 -21.45 -4.48 -5.10
C GLU A 394 -22.19 -5.76 -4.64
N LEU A 395 -23.51 -5.67 -4.48
CA LEU A 395 -24.38 -6.76 -4.07
C LEU A 395 -25.43 -6.97 -5.15
N LYS A 396 -25.53 -8.16 -5.74
CA LYS A 396 -26.54 -8.44 -6.76
C LYS A 396 -26.81 -9.94 -6.92
N MET A 397 -27.99 -10.26 -7.45
CA MET A 397 -28.26 -11.56 -8.02
C MET A 397 -27.86 -11.53 -9.51
N ILE A 398 -27.10 -12.51 -9.96
CA ILE A 398 -26.84 -12.71 -11.41
C ILE A 398 -28.05 -13.43 -12.04
N ASN A 399 -28.59 -14.41 -11.31
CA ASN A 399 -29.86 -15.10 -11.59
C ASN A 399 -30.36 -15.76 -10.30
N ASP A 400 -31.44 -16.50 -10.34
CA ASP A 400 -32.08 -17.12 -9.16
C ASP A 400 -31.15 -18.09 -8.40
N SER A 401 -30.09 -18.59 -9.03
CA SER A 401 -29.16 -19.56 -8.44
C SER A 401 -27.79 -19.02 -8.12
N ILE A 402 -27.46 -17.80 -8.55
CA ILE A 402 -26.12 -17.22 -8.43
C ILE A 402 -26.19 -15.82 -7.84
N ALA A 403 -25.64 -15.66 -6.64
CA ALA A 403 -25.41 -14.37 -6.00
C ALA A 403 -23.99 -13.87 -6.28
N TYR A 404 -23.79 -12.56 -6.25
CA TYR A 404 -22.51 -11.92 -6.46
C TYR A 404 -22.25 -10.86 -5.38
N LEU A 405 -21.09 -10.97 -4.74
CA LEU A 405 -20.54 -10.01 -3.79
C LEU A 405 -19.21 -9.48 -4.34
N GLY A 406 -19.19 -8.24 -4.79
CA GLY A 406 -17.97 -7.58 -5.19
C GLY A 406 -17.41 -6.70 -4.05
N LEU A 407 -16.10 -6.80 -3.77
CA LEU A 407 -15.39 -6.03 -2.73
C LEU A 407 -14.21 -5.28 -3.35
N SER A 408 -14.28 -3.95 -3.45
CA SER A 408 -13.21 -3.13 -4.03
C SER A 408 -12.10 -2.74 -3.04
N HIS A 409 -12.37 -2.87 -1.75
CA HIS A 409 -11.43 -2.69 -0.63
C HIS A 409 -12.02 -3.30 0.65
N PHE A 410 -11.22 -3.37 1.72
CA PHE A 410 -11.65 -3.77 3.07
C PHE A 410 -11.63 -2.59 4.05
N SER A 411 -12.36 -1.51 3.72
CA SER A 411 -12.48 -0.30 4.55
C SER A 411 -13.93 0.10 4.76
N GLN A 412 -14.83 -0.90 4.76
CA GLN A 412 -16.24 -0.70 5.03
C GLN A 412 -16.44 -0.23 6.49
N ASN A 413 -17.32 0.73 6.67
CA ASN A 413 -17.77 1.09 8.01
C ASN A 413 -18.81 0.08 8.54
N GLN A 414 -19.21 0.22 9.81
CA GLN A 414 -20.12 -0.70 10.48
C GLN A 414 -21.43 -0.91 9.69
N THR A 415 -22.08 0.17 9.24
CA THR A 415 -23.33 0.10 8.47
C THR A 415 -23.16 -0.67 7.17
N GLN A 416 -22.03 -0.48 6.47
CA GLN A 416 -21.73 -1.19 5.23
C GLN A 416 -21.47 -2.68 5.47
N VAL A 417 -20.79 -3.03 6.57
CA VAL A 417 -20.63 -4.42 6.99
C VAL A 417 -21.97 -5.08 7.28
N GLU A 418 -22.87 -4.36 7.94
CA GLU A 418 -24.25 -4.80 8.21
C GLU A 418 -25.06 -4.98 6.91
N GLU A 419 -24.97 -4.06 5.95
CA GLU A 419 -25.62 -4.21 4.63
C GLU A 419 -25.13 -5.50 3.91
N ILE A 420 -23.83 -5.80 3.97
CA ILE A 420 -23.26 -7.02 3.39
C ILE A 420 -23.76 -8.26 4.16
N ALA A 421 -23.82 -8.19 5.49
CA ALA A 421 -24.31 -9.27 6.34
C ALA A 421 -25.77 -9.61 6.00
N HIS A 422 -26.66 -8.61 5.91
CA HIS A 422 -28.05 -8.78 5.51
C HIS A 422 -28.19 -9.40 4.11
N PHE A 423 -27.33 -8.99 3.18
CA PHE A 423 -27.32 -9.61 1.85
C PHE A 423 -26.96 -11.10 1.93
N ILE A 424 -25.89 -11.43 2.68
CA ILE A 424 -25.45 -12.83 2.84
C ILE A 424 -26.55 -13.69 3.51
N ASP A 425 -27.25 -13.14 4.49
CA ASP A 425 -28.40 -13.78 5.12
C ASP A 425 -29.54 -14.02 4.11
N SER A 426 -29.87 -13.01 3.31
CA SER A 426 -30.95 -13.07 2.31
C SER A 426 -30.71 -14.13 1.22
N ILE A 427 -29.45 -14.47 0.96
CA ILE A 427 -29.06 -15.48 -0.04
C ILE A 427 -28.74 -16.85 0.58
N ALA A 428 -29.12 -17.12 1.83
CA ALA A 428 -28.77 -18.34 2.55
C ALA A 428 -29.17 -19.63 1.81
N GLN A 429 -30.23 -19.60 0.99
CA GLN A 429 -30.70 -20.73 0.18
C GLN A 429 -30.22 -20.70 -1.27
N VAL A 430 -29.47 -19.68 -1.69
CA VAL A 430 -28.93 -19.57 -3.04
C VAL A 430 -27.74 -20.54 -3.16
N PRO A 431 -27.68 -21.42 -4.17
CA PRO A 431 -26.66 -22.48 -4.20
C PRO A 431 -25.24 -22.00 -4.48
N TYR A 432 -25.09 -20.86 -5.16
CA TYR A 432 -23.79 -20.35 -5.60
C TYR A 432 -23.58 -18.89 -5.21
N LEU A 433 -22.42 -18.59 -4.62
CA LEU A 433 -21.97 -17.23 -4.34
C LEU A 433 -20.63 -16.98 -5.06
N ILE A 434 -20.61 -15.98 -5.92
CA ILE A 434 -19.37 -15.44 -6.49
C ILE A 434 -18.92 -14.29 -5.60
N ILE A 435 -17.68 -14.36 -5.09
CA ILE A 435 -17.04 -13.28 -4.36
C ILE A 435 -15.89 -12.73 -5.21
N ASP A 436 -15.93 -11.46 -5.54
CA ASP A 436 -14.94 -10.83 -6.40
C ASP A 436 -14.04 -9.87 -5.61
N VAL A 437 -12.77 -10.21 -5.49
CA VAL A 437 -11.73 -9.37 -4.87
C VAL A 437 -10.66 -8.92 -5.86
N ARG A 438 -10.94 -9.02 -7.16
CA ARG A 438 -10.03 -8.53 -8.19
C ARG A 438 -9.85 -7.02 -8.07
N ASN A 439 -8.63 -6.53 -8.30
CA ASN A 439 -8.27 -5.12 -8.16
C ASN A 439 -8.49 -4.51 -6.76
N ASN A 440 -8.74 -5.34 -5.75
CA ASN A 440 -8.85 -4.91 -4.36
C ASN A 440 -7.45 -4.81 -3.75
N SER A 441 -7.03 -3.62 -3.37
CA SER A 441 -5.71 -3.36 -2.78
C SER A 441 -5.60 -3.71 -1.28
N GLY A 442 -6.64 -4.30 -0.70
CA GLY A 442 -6.67 -4.66 0.73
C GLY A 442 -7.41 -3.64 1.59
N GLY A 443 -6.98 -3.49 2.84
CA GLY A 443 -7.59 -2.62 3.83
C GLY A 443 -7.48 -3.16 5.25
N ASN A 444 -8.51 -2.96 6.07
CA ASN A 444 -8.56 -3.37 7.46
C ASN A 444 -8.77 -4.89 7.59
N THR A 445 -7.86 -5.57 8.27
CA THR A 445 -7.93 -7.03 8.51
C THR A 445 -9.07 -7.42 9.45
N GLU A 446 -9.53 -6.54 10.34
CA GLU A 446 -10.69 -6.81 11.20
C GLU A 446 -11.98 -6.87 10.38
N VAL A 447 -12.17 -5.89 9.47
CA VAL A 447 -13.29 -5.89 8.51
C VAL A 447 -13.24 -7.14 7.63
N GLN A 448 -12.07 -7.48 7.10
CA GLN A 448 -11.86 -8.66 6.28
C GLN A 448 -12.19 -9.95 7.04
N SER A 449 -11.72 -10.11 8.29
CA SER A 449 -12.01 -11.27 9.13
C SER A 449 -13.50 -11.36 9.49
N LYS A 450 -14.15 -10.22 9.76
CA LYS A 450 -15.59 -10.17 10.02
C LYS A 450 -16.39 -10.61 8.80
N LEU A 451 -16.08 -10.09 7.61
CA LEU A 451 -16.75 -10.52 6.37
C LEU A 451 -16.51 -12.01 6.09
N TYR A 452 -15.29 -12.53 6.40
CA TYR A 452 -15.01 -13.94 6.26
C TYR A 452 -15.85 -14.81 7.21
N SER A 453 -16.12 -14.35 8.43
CA SER A 453 -16.93 -15.11 9.40
C SER A 453 -18.34 -15.43 8.89
N TYR A 454 -18.91 -14.62 8.00
CA TYR A 454 -20.24 -14.84 7.40
C TYR A 454 -20.26 -15.97 6.36
N ILE A 455 -19.09 -16.40 5.90
CA ILE A 455 -18.94 -17.46 4.88
C ILE A 455 -18.08 -18.63 5.36
N ALA A 456 -17.48 -18.53 6.53
CA ALA A 456 -16.63 -19.57 7.09
C ALA A 456 -17.44 -20.87 7.33
N GLY A 457 -16.93 -22.00 6.83
CA GLY A 457 -17.56 -23.31 7.09
C GLY A 457 -17.35 -23.75 8.53
N ASP A 458 -16.09 -23.71 8.97
CA ASP A 458 -15.60 -24.12 10.27
C ASP A 458 -14.68 -23.06 10.86
N THR A 459 -14.30 -23.23 12.14
CA THR A 459 -13.30 -22.38 12.79
C THR A 459 -11.96 -22.52 12.06
N LEU A 460 -11.42 -21.40 11.60
CA LEU A 460 -10.10 -21.32 11.00
C LEU A 460 -9.08 -20.90 12.05
N THR A 461 -8.03 -21.69 12.23
CA THR A 461 -6.85 -21.31 13.03
C THR A 461 -5.68 -21.09 12.11
N LEU A 462 -5.07 -19.89 12.18
CA LEU A 462 -3.89 -19.52 11.42
C LEU A 462 -2.64 -19.64 12.32
N ASP A 463 -1.54 -20.14 11.76
CA ASP A 463 -0.22 -20.13 12.42
C ASP A 463 0.41 -18.73 12.30
N ARG A 464 -0.24 -17.74 12.92
CA ARG A 464 0.13 -16.33 12.78
C ARG A 464 1.08 -15.89 13.88
N TYR A 465 2.21 -15.36 13.46
CA TYR A 465 3.17 -14.69 14.33
C TYR A 465 3.84 -13.52 13.59
N GLU A 466 4.51 -12.65 14.33
CA GLU A 466 5.00 -11.38 13.80
C GLU A 466 6.45 -11.15 14.26
N LYS A 467 7.27 -10.56 13.39
CA LYS A 467 8.64 -10.12 13.69
C LYS A 467 8.68 -8.60 13.68
N VAL A 468 9.25 -8.02 14.70
CA VAL A 468 9.39 -6.57 14.86
C VAL A 468 10.77 -6.24 15.42
N ASN A 469 11.38 -5.15 14.96
CA ASN A 469 12.60 -4.64 15.55
C ASN A 469 12.23 -3.79 16.76
N LYS A 470 12.34 -4.36 17.97
CA LYS A 470 12.04 -3.67 19.24
C LYS A 470 13.15 -2.75 19.74
N GLN A 471 14.32 -2.77 19.11
CA GLN A 471 15.40 -1.88 19.51
C GLN A 471 15.01 -0.45 19.20
N GLY A 472 14.73 0.34 20.20
CA GLY A 472 14.46 1.76 20.06
C GLY A 472 15.73 2.52 19.63
N GLY A 473 15.55 3.80 19.25
CA GLY A 473 16.68 4.67 18.95
C GLY A 473 17.27 4.51 17.55
N PHE A 474 16.45 4.14 16.57
CA PHE A 474 16.88 4.06 15.17
C PHE A 474 17.43 5.41 14.68
N ARG A 475 18.66 5.39 14.13
CA ARG A 475 19.33 6.61 13.62
C ARG A 475 18.56 7.26 12.49
N SER A 476 17.90 6.44 11.67
CA SER A 476 17.05 6.88 10.55
C SER A 476 15.81 7.66 11.01
N PHE A 477 15.37 7.50 12.26
CA PHE A 477 14.17 8.18 12.77
C PHE A 477 14.31 9.71 12.90
N LYS A 478 15.52 10.26 12.87
CA LYS A 478 15.71 11.72 12.73
C LYS A 478 15.09 12.28 11.44
N TYR A 479 14.90 11.41 10.42
CA TYR A 479 14.25 11.73 9.15
C TYR A 479 12.79 11.27 9.10
N ALA A 480 12.27 10.67 10.17
CA ALA A 480 10.92 10.16 10.21
C ALA A 480 9.89 11.27 10.27
N LEU A 481 8.86 11.13 9.44
CA LEU A 481 7.74 12.05 9.34
C LEU A 481 6.61 11.70 10.30
N ASN A 482 6.49 10.43 10.66
CA ASN A 482 5.56 9.93 11.66
C ASN A 482 6.36 9.26 12.78
N ARG A 483 6.28 9.79 13.97
CA ARG A 483 6.92 9.21 15.15
C ARG A 483 6.05 8.15 15.84
N THR A 484 5.25 7.42 15.09
CA THR A 484 4.29 6.43 15.63
C THR A 484 4.94 5.18 16.20
N THR A 485 6.26 5.12 16.31
CA THR A 485 7.01 3.88 16.50
C THR A 485 7.78 3.78 17.82
N GLU A 486 7.69 4.78 18.68
CA GLU A 486 8.32 4.67 19.99
C GLU A 486 7.46 3.81 20.92
N ASP A 487 8.03 2.72 21.37
CA ASP A 487 7.65 1.77 22.44
C ASP A 487 6.18 1.40 22.69
N SER A 488 5.26 2.34 22.76
CA SER A 488 3.85 2.06 23.09
C SER A 488 3.11 1.28 22.00
N SER A 489 3.54 1.39 20.74
CA SER A 489 2.86 0.75 19.61
C SER A 489 3.13 -0.76 19.53
N PHE A 490 4.13 -1.27 20.23
CA PHE A 490 4.48 -2.68 20.35
C PHE A 490 4.27 -3.26 21.76
N ALA A 491 3.65 -2.51 22.66
CA ALA A 491 3.44 -2.94 24.05
C ALA A 491 2.58 -4.20 24.17
N SER A 492 1.67 -4.43 23.20
CA SER A 492 0.80 -5.61 23.15
C SER A 492 1.44 -6.85 22.55
N TYR A 493 2.71 -6.75 22.11
CA TYR A 493 3.42 -7.87 21.49
C TYR A 493 4.08 -8.72 22.56
N THR A 494 3.70 -9.99 22.66
CA THR A 494 4.31 -10.98 23.54
C THR A 494 5.26 -11.89 22.78
N PRO A 495 6.40 -12.31 23.33
CA PRO A 495 7.30 -13.24 22.66
C PRO A 495 6.58 -14.52 22.22
N GLU A 496 6.85 -14.99 21.02
CA GLU A 496 6.34 -16.27 20.51
C GLU A 496 7.19 -17.41 21.08
N PRO A 497 6.61 -18.37 21.82
CA PRO A 497 7.36 -19.47 22.40
C PRO A 497 8.10 -20.30 21.33
N GLY A 498 9.41 -20.53 21.54
CA GLY A 498 10.25 -21.34 20.64
C GLY A 498 10.66 -20.67 19.34
N ARG A 499 10.41 -19.35 19.16
CA ARG A 499 10.79 -18.58 17.98
C ARG A 499 11.44 -17.26 18.39
N ASP A 500 12.74 -17.23 18.55
CA ASP A 500 13.47 -16.04 18.95
C ASP A 500 13.29 -14.88 17.97
N GLY A 501 13.00 -13.69 18.49
CA GLY A 501 12.76 -12.48 17.69
C GLY A 501 11.35 -12.37 17.10
N PHE A 502 10.50 -13.39 17.30
CA PHE A 502 9.11 -13.35 16.89
C PHE A 502 8.16 -13.12 18.06
N TYR A 503 6.99 -12.61 17.74
CA TYR A 503 6.00 -12.16 18.70
C TYR A 503 4.60 -12.54 18.25
N ARG A 504 3.70 -12.66 19.22
CA ARG A 504 2.26 -12.81 18.98
C ARG A 504 1.53 -11.59 19.55
N ARG A 505 0.65 -11.01 18.76
CA ARG A 505 -0.10 -9.82 19.18
C ARG A 505 -1.33 -10.18 19.99
N SER A 506 -2.14 -11.12 19.55
CA SER A 506 -3.31 -11.63 20.27
C SER A 506 -3.76 -12.97 19.67
N GLU A 507 -4.30 -13.86 20.52
CA GLU A 507 -4.90 -15.12 20.04
C GLU A 507 -6.14 -14.88 19.18
N ALA A 508 -6.91 -13.82 19.45
CA ALA A 508 -8.15 -13.50 18.72
C ALA A 508 -7.92 -13.25 17.23
N GLU A 509 -6.74 -12.83 16.82
CA GLU A 509 -6.41 -12.57 15.42
C GLU A 509 -5.97 -13.83 14.65
N SER A 510 -5.66 -14.90 15.36
CA SER A 510 -5.27 -16.19 14.79
C SER A 510 -6.45 -17.15 14.64
N VAL A 511 -7.60 -16.87 15.27
CA VAL A 511 -8.77 -17.75 15.28
C VAL A 511 -9.99 -17.01 14.77
N ILE A 512 -10.48 -17.43 13.60
CA ILE A 512 -11.70 -16.88 12.99
C ILE A 512 -12.80 -17.93 13.10
N ARG A 513 -13.87 -17.58 13.80
CA ARG A 513 -15.04 -18.45 13.98
C ARG A 513 -16.13 -18.07 12.99
N PRO A 514 -16.92 -19.04 12.51
CA PRO A 514 -18.16 -18.76 11.80
C PRO A 514 -19.05 -17.83 12.64
N ASP A 515 -19.69 -16.89 12.00
CA ASP A 515 -20.70 -16.06 12.66
C ASP A 515 -21.86 -16.97 13.11
N PRO A 516 -22.35 -16.86 14.36
CA PRO A 516 -23.37 -17.76 14.87
C PRO A 516 -24.75 -17.56 14.25
N GLU A 517 -25.03 -16.39 13.70
CA GLU A 517 -26.34 -16.03 13.14
C GLU A 517 -26.33 -16.07 11.61
N ILE A 518 -25.25 -15.60 11.00
CA ILE A 518 -25.13 -15.46 9.54
C ILE A 518 -23.99 -16.35 9.05
N ASN A 519 -24.32 -17.44 8.35
CA ASN A 519 -23.29 -18.33 7.81
C ASN A 519 -23.75 -18.98 6.50
N TYR A 520 -23.34 -18.41 5.39
CA TYR A 520 -23.65 -18.95 4.07
C TYR A 520 -23.08 -20.37 3.87
N LYS A 521 -23.89 -21.32 3.40
CA LYS A 521 -23.54 -22.74 3.24
C LYS A 521 -23.40 -23.21 1.79
N GLY A 522 -23.81 -22.41 0.81
CA GLY A 522 -23.69 -22.75 -0.60
C GLY A 522 -22.23 -22.80 -1.08
N LYS A 523 -22.04 -23.14 -2.35
CA LYS A 523 -20.71 -23.17 -3.00
C LYS A 523 -20.19 -21.77 -3.26
N ILE A 524 -18.89 -21.53 -3.00
CA ILE A 524 -18.23 -20.24 -3.20
C ILE A 524 -17.19 -20.34 -4.30
N TYR A 525 -17.26 -19.41 -5.26
CA TYR A 525 -16.22 -19.13 -6.25
C TYR A 525 -15.66 -17.75 -5.98
N MET A 526 -14.36 -17.66 -5.67
CA MET A 526 -13.70 -16.40 -5.37
C MET A 526 -12.81 -15.96 -6.53
N LEU A 527 -13.11 -14.79 -7.09
CA LEU A 527 -12.36 -14.23 -8.21
C LEU A 527 -11.17 -13.45 -7.71
N THR A 528 -9.99 -13.79 -8.21
CA THR A 528 -8.70 -13.13 -7.87
C THR A 528 -7.98 -12.68 -9.13
N ASN A 529 -7.12 -11.68 -8.99
CA ASN A 529 -6.17 -11.31 -10.03
C ASN A 529 -4.88 -10.73 -9.44
N GLU A 530 -3.95 -10.44 -10.31
CA GLU A 530 -2.62 -9.90 -10.03
C GLU A 530 -2.60 -8.54 -9.32
N PHE A 531 -3.76 -7.91 -9.14
CA PHE A 531 -3.93 -6.66 -8.38
C PHE A 531 -4.61 -6.86 -7.02
N SER A 532 -5.05 -8.09 -6.70
CA SER A 532 -5.58 -8.44 -5.38
C SER A 532 -4.45 -8.47 -4.36
N ALA A 533 -4.43 -7.56 -3.38
CA ALA A 533 -3.29 -7.37 -2.49
C ALA A 533 -3.65 -7.28 -1.01
N SER A 534 -2.69 -7.56 -0.11
CA SER A 534 -2.83 -7.38 1.33
C SER A 534 -4.04 -8.17 1.88
N ALA A 535 -4.99 -7.54 2.56
CA ALA A 535 -6.21 -8.21 3.04
C ALA A 535 -6.99 -8.92 1.91
N ALA A 536 -6.86 -8.45 0.65
CA ALA A 536 -7.48 -9.11 -0.51
C ALA A 536 -6.70 -10.34 -1.01
N THR A 537 -5.47 -10.57 -0.54
CA THR A 537 -4.77 -11.86 -0.65
C THR A 537 -5.13 -12.77 0.51
N LEU A 538 -5.24 -12.22 1.74
CA LEU A 538 -5.59 -13.03 2.91
C LEU A 538 -7.01 -13.62 2.83
N PHE A 539 -7.94 -12.91 2.23
CA PHE A 539 -9.32 -13.38 2.11
C PHE A 539 -9.44 -14.68 1.29
N PRO A 540 -8.93 -14.78 0.05
CA PRO A 540 -8.84 -16.06 -0.67
C PRO A 540 -7.92 -17.07 0.01
N ALA A 541 -6.83 -16.65 0.67
CA ALA A 541 -5.97 -17.55 1.43
C ALA A 541 -6.75 -18.28 2.54
N MET A 542 -7.57 -17.55 3.29
CA MET A 542 -8.46 -18.13 4.31
C MET A 542 -9.48 -19.10 3.70
N LEU A 543 -10.06 -18.75 2.54
CA LEU A 543 -11.02 -19.60 1.84
C LEU A 543 -10.38 -20.93 1.45
N VAL A 544 -9.19 -20.89 0.85
CA VAL A 544 -8.42 -22.07 0.44
C VAL A 544 -8.01 -22.88 1.66
N ARG A 545 -7.47 -22.24 2.69
CA ARG A 545 -7.01 -22.89 3.93
C ARG A 545 -8.13 -23.60 4.68
N ASN A 546 -9.35 -23.06 4.64
CA ASN A 546 -10.53 -23.57 5.32
C ASN A 546 -11.40 -24.49 4.44
N TYR A 547 -10.94 -24.89 3.26
CA TYR A 547 -11.72 -25.70 2.31
C TYR A 547 -13.10 -25.16 1.98
N ARG A 548 -13.28 -23.85 2.09
CA ARG A 548 -14.61 -23.28 2.04
C ARG A 548 -15.10 -22.96 0.64
N GLY A 549 -14.20 -22.85 -0.32
CA GLY A 549 -14.54 -22.51 -1.70
C GLY A 549 -13.40 -22.79 -2.66
N VAL A 550 -13.55 -22.37 -3.89
CA VAL A 550 -12.53 -22.42 -4.93
C VAL A 550 -12.18 -21.01 -5.42
N THR A 551 -10.95 -20.85 -5.87
CA THR A 551 -10.44 -19.59 -6.43
C THR A 551 -10.36 -19.69 -7.95
N VAL A 552 -10.76 -18.63 -8.65
CA VAL A 552 -10.78 -18.54 -10.12
C VAL A 552 -10.08 -17.25 -10.55
N GLY A 553 -9.20 -17.33 -11.53
CA GLY A 553 -8.54 -16.17 -12.10
C GLY A 553 -7.04 -16.26 -12.12
N ARG A 554 -6.34 -15.31 -11.51
CA ARG A 554 -4.87 -15.24 -11.50
C ARG A 554 -4.32 -15.09 -10.09
N GLU A 555 -3.04 -15.38 -9.94
CA GLU A 555 -2.30 -15.25 -8.69
C GLU A 555 -2.46 -13.85 -8.09
N THR A 556 -2.62 -13.80 -6.76
CA THR A 556 -2.71 -12.53 -6.03
C THR A 556 -1.35 -11.84 -5.89
N ARG A 557 -1.34 -10.54 -5.69
CA ARG A 557 -0.14 -9.69 -5.66
C ARG A 557 0.73 -9.85 -4.42
N THR A 558 0.14 -10.12 -3.26
CA THR A 558 0.85 -10.29 -1.99
C THR A 558 1.17 -11.76 -1.76
N ALA A 559 2.28 -12.07 -1.10
CA ALA A 559 2.63 -13.45 -0.79
C ALA A 559 1.60 -14.11 0.14
N TYR A 560 1.36 -15.42 -0.08
CA TYR A 560 0.43 -16.21 0.72
C TYR A 560 0.91 -16.42 2.16
N HIS A 561 2.21 -16.72 2.35
CA HIS A 561 2.76 -17.15 3.63
C HIS A 561 3.06 -16.00 4.57
N PHE A 562 3.31 -14.82 4.05
CA PHE A 562 3.71 -13.66 4.82
C PHE A 562 3.37 -12.35 4.11
N MET A 563 3.40 -11.26 4.86
CA MET A 563 3.49 -9.91 4.32
C MET A 563 4.21 -9.00 5.31
N ASN A 564 4.78 -7.92 4.82
CA ASN A 564 5.30 -6.84 5.65
C ASN A 564 4.28 -5.70 5.68
N ALA A 565 3.60 -5.51 6.82
CA ALA A 565 2.46 -4.59 6.87
C ALA A 565 2.19 -4.06 8.30
N LEU A 566 0.96 -3.68 8.57
CA LEU A 566 0.33 -3.27 9.82
C LEU A 566 0.80 -1.93 10.40
N LYS A 567 2.10 -1.70 10.50
CA LYS A 567 2.69 -0.45 11.02
C LYS A 567 3.77 0.02 10.06
N PHE A 568 3.86 1.33 9.89
CA PHE A 568 4.77 1.92 8.91
C PHE A 568 5.51 3.10 9.49
N VAL A 569 6.77 3.25 9.14
CA VAL A 569 7.49 4.50 9.26
C VAL A 569 7.56 5.18 7.89
N GLN A 570 7.35 6.48 7.90
CA GLN A 570 7.61 7.32 6.73
C GLN A 570 8.89 8.12 6.96
N ILE A 571 9.86 7.95 6.09
CA ILE A 571 11.15 8.63 6.14
C ILE A 571 11.24 9.59 4.96
N ARG A 572 11.73 10.80 5.20
CA ARG A 572 11.97 11.81 4.18
C ARG A 572 13.46 11.98 3.95
N LEU A 573 13.89 11.72 2.71
CA LEU A 573 15.27 11.93 2.31
C LEU A 573 15.60 13.44 2.25
N PRO A 574 16.77 13.88 2.76
CA PRO A 574 17.06 15.30 2.89
C PRO A 574 17.27 16.03 1.57
N ASN A 575 17.85 15.38 0.57
CA ASN A 575 18.20 16.04 -0.70
C ASN A 575 17.08 15.91 -1.74
N THR A 576 16.72 14.69 -2.12
CA THR A 576 15.65 14.43 -3.11
C THR A 576 14.27 14.72 -2.55
N THR A 577 14.12 14.71 -1.24
CA THR A 577 12.85 14.83 -0.52
C THR A 577 11.84 13.72 -0.85
N LEU A 578 12.32 12.57 -1.34
CA LEU A 578 11.51 11.39 -1.49
C LEU A 578 10.98 10.94 -0.11
N SER A 579 9.73 10.52 -0.08
CA SER A 579 9.13 9.87 1.08
C SER A 579 9.18 8.36 0.88
N LEU A 580 9.76 7.69 1.84
CA LEU A 580 9.86 6.23 1.90
C LEU A 580 8.86 5.74 2.94
N THR A 581 7.97 4.83 2.57
CA THR A 581 7.10 4.14 3.52
C THR A 581 7.66 2.75 3.74
N ILE A 582 8.14 2.48 4.95
CA ILE A 582 8.81 1.22 5.32
C ILE A 582 7.92 0.47 6.32
N PRO A 583 7.55 -0.79 6.04
CA PRO A 583 6.83 -1.62 6.99
C PRO A 583 7.70 -1.95 8.22
N LEU A 584 7.07 -1.96 9.40
CA LEU A 584 7.73 -2.22 10.68
C LEU A 584 7.40 -3.59 11.27
N VAL A 585 6.51 -4.33 10.61
CA VAL A 585 6.06 -5.64 11.04
C VAL A 585 6.11 -6.61 9.88
N TYR A 586 6.85 -7.69 10.04
CA TYR A 586 6.74 -8.88 9.21
C TYR A 586 5.68 -9.79 9.84
N CYS A 587 4.65 -10.12 9.10
CA CYS A 587 3.56 -10.98 9.52
C CYS A 587 3.68 -12.33 8.80
N HIS A 588 3.83 -13.40 9.56
CA HIS A 588 3.70 -14.76 9.05
C HIS A 588 2.24 -15.23 9.21
N PHE A 589 1.71 -15.92 8.22
CA PHE A 589 0.32 -16.38 8.21
C PHE A 589 0.17 -17.90 8.14
N ASP A 590 1.08 -18.60 7.47
CA ASP A 590 1.01 -20.04 7.31
C ASP A 590 2.39 -20.65 7.07
N SER A 591 2.63 -21.80 7.69
CA SER A 591 3.88 -22.57 7.54
C SER A 591 3.78 -23.69 6.51
N VAL A 592 2.62 -23.91 5.89
CA VAL A 592 2.43 -24.97 4.91
C VAL A 592 3.03 -24.57 3.55
N ILE A 593 4.07 -25.23 3.14
CA ILE A 593 4.73 -25.05 1.84
C ILE A 593 4.57 -26.32 1.02
N ASN A 594 3.99 -26.21 -0.18
CA ASN A 594 3.82 -27.29 -1.13
C ASN A 594 3.67 -26.75 -2.56
N GLU A 595 3.40 -27.62 -3.53
CA GLU A 595 3.29 -27.23 -4.95
C GLU A 595 2.17 -26.22 -5.22
N ARG A 596 1.10 -26.23 -4.41
CA ARG A 596 -0.04 -25.29 -4.55
C ARG A 596 0.15 -24.01 -3.75
N ALA A 597 1.02 -24.01 -2.76
CA ALA A 597 1.41 -22.87 -1.94
C ALA A 597 2.93 -22.82 -1.82
N PRO A 598 3.67 -22.54 -2.90
CA PRO A 598 5.12 -22.38 -2.86
C PRO A 598 5.48 -21.13 -2.05
N PHE A 599 6.59 -21.18 -1.31
CA PHE A 599 7.01 -20.04 -0.52
C PHE A 599 7.26 -18.81 -1.40
N GLY A 600 6.75 -17.66 -0.95
CA GLY A 600 6.91 -16.39 -1.63
C GLY A 600 6.01 -16.17 -2.85
N ARG A 601 5.10 -17.10 -3.17
CA ARG A 601 4.06 -16.92 -4.17
C ARG A 601 2.78 -16.38 -3.54
N GLY A 602 1.96 -15.73 -4.34
CA GLY A 602 0.60 -15.33 -3.96
C GLY A 602 -0.34 -16.53 -3.80
N VAL A 603 -1.63 -16.27 -3.64
CA VAL A 603 -2.64 -17.32 -3.73
C VAL A 603 -2.77 -17.74 -5.19
N LEU A 604 -2.32 -18.95 -5.51
CA LEU A 604 -2.51 -19.55 -6.82
C LEU A 604 -3.98 -19.97 -6.98
N PRO A 605 -4.64 -19.61 -8.08
CA PRO A 605 -6.05 -19.98 -8.28
C PRO A 605 -6.21 -21.50 -8.50
N ASP A 606 -7.35 -22.05 -8.05
CA ASP A 606 -7.73 -23.44 -8.37
C ASP A 606 -8.03 -23.59 -9.85
N TYR A 607 -8.61 -22.56 -10.46
CA TYR A 607 -8.91 -22.47 -11.88
C TYR A 607 -8.23 -21.24 -12.46
N GLU A 608 -7.11 -21.45 -13.13
CA GLU A 608 -6.35 -20.37 -13.73
C GLU A 608 -7.02 -19.88 -15.02
N VAL A 609 -7.10 -18.54 -15.15
CA VAL A 609 -7.54 -17.87 -16.37
C VAL A 609 -6.41 -16.96 -16.83
N PRO A 610 -5.54 -17.42 -17.72
CA PRO A 610 -4.39 -16.62 -18.18
C PRO A 610 -4.83 -15.36 -18.92
N LEU A 611 -3.96 -14.35 -18.92
CA LEU A 611 -4.15 -13.15 -19.73
C LEU A 611 -4.26 -13.53 -21.21
N SER A 612 -5.28 -13.01 -21.87
CA SER A 612 -5.51 -13.24 -23.31
C SER A 612 -5.57 -11.93 -24.08
N LEU A 613 -5.42 -12.04 -25.41
CA LEU A 613 -5.56 -10.90 -26.29
C LEU A 613 -6.99 -10.32 -26.20
N GLU A 614 -8.00 -11.16 -26.13
CA GLU A 614 -9.40 -10.75 -26.02
C GLU A 614 -9.65 -9.95 -24.75
N GLU A 615 -9.00 -10.34 -23.65
CA GLU A 615 -9.12 -9.64 -22.37
C GLU A 615 -8.45 -8.27 -22.43
N ILE A 616 -7.19 -8.18 -22.85
CA ILE A 616 -6.48 -6.88 -22.87
C ILE A 616 -6.98 -5.92 -23.95
N THR A 617 -7.69 -6.43 -24.97
CA THR A 617 -8.38 -5.63 -25.99
C THR A 617 -9.83 -5.36 -25.64
N TYR A 618 -10.35 -5.96 -24.57
CA TYR A 618 -11.76 -5.88 -24.14
C TYR A 618 -12.77 -6.44 -25.14
N ALA A 619 -12.34 -7.37 -26.00
CA ALA A 619 -13.17 -7.87 -27.09
C ALA A 619 -14.34 -8.73 -26.61
N ASN A 620 -14.13 -9.55 -25.56
CA ASN A 620 -15.10 -10.56 -25.09
C ASN A 620 -15.62 -10.32 -23.66
N GLY A 621 -15.48 -9.11 -23.13
CA GLY A 621 -15.94 -8.78 -21.78
C GLY A 621 -15.06 -9.38 -20.67
N ASP A 622 -15.66 -9.79 -19.56
CA ASP A 622 -14.98 -10.26 -18.37
C ASP A 622 -14.65 -11.78 -18.46
N ALA A 623 -13.44 -12.11 -18.89
CA ALA A 623 -13.01 -13.49 -19.11
C ALA A 623 -13.09 -14.35 -17.84
N ILE A 624 -12.66 -13.82 -16.68
CA ILE A 624 -12.66 -14.56 -15.39
C ILE A 624 -14.10 -14.81 -14.93
N LEU A 625 -14.96 -13.80 -14.98
CA LEU A 625 -16.37 -13.97 -14.60
C LEU A 625 -17.09 -14.93 -15.55
N ASN A 626 -16.88 -14.78 -16.85
CA ASN A 626 -17.50 -15.67 -17.86
C ASN A 626 -17.06 -17.12 -17.67
N TYR A 627 -15.79 -17.37 -17.43
CA TYR A 627 -15.28 -18.71 -17.15
C TYR A 627 -15.86 -19.29 -15.84
N THR A 628 -15.99 -18.45 -14.80
CA THR A 628 -16.62 -18.86 -13.55
C THR A 628 -18.08 -19.28 -13.75
N LEU A 629 -18.84 -18.54 -14.57
CA LEU A 629 -20.21 -18.90 -14.89
C LEU A 629 -20.31 -20.24 -15.67
N GLN A 630 -19.34 -20.50 -16.56
CA GLN A 630 -19.24 -21.80 -17.25
C GLN A 630 -18.93 -22.93 -16.28
N LEU A 631 -17.99 -22.76 -15.34
CA LEU A 631 -17.70 -23.75 -14.28
C LEU A 631 -18.95 -24.09 -13.46
N ILE A 632 -19.71 -23.06 -13.05
CA ILE A 632 -20.98 -23.24 -12.33
C ILE A 632 -21.99 -24.04 -13.17
N GLN A 633 -22.14 -23.69 -14.45
CA GLN A 633 -23.06 -24.37 -15.34
C GLN A 633 -22.68 -25.85 -15.59
N GLN A 634 -21.39 -26.15 -15.63
CA GLN A 634 -20.86 -27.52 -15.79
C GLN A 634 -20.85 -28.29 -14.47
N GLY A 635 -21.16 -27.67 -13.34
CA GLY A 635 -21.11 -28.28 -12.02
C GLY A 635 -19.71 -28.50 -11.48
N GLU A 636 -18.69 -27.90 -12.12
CA GLU A 636 -17.28 -28.03 -11.74
C GLU A 636 -17.00 -27.28 -10.44
N TYR A 637 -16.49 -28.02 -9.44
CA TYR A 637 -16.15 -27.49 -8.13
C TYR A 637 -15.07 -28.35 -7.50
N LEU A 638 -13.81 -28.10 -7.86
CA LEU A 638 -12.68 -28.89 -7.40
C LEU A 638 -12.48 -28.74 -5.89
N LYS A 639 -12.79 -29.80 -5.13
CA LYS A 639 -12.37 -29.95 -3.74
C LYS A 639 -11.16 -30.86 -3.57
N ALA A 640 -10.85 -31.69 -4.58
CA ALA A 640 -9.96 -32.84 -4.47
C ALA A 640 -8.47 -32.48 -4.34
N ASN A 641 -8.04 -31.24 -4.67
CA ASN A 641 -6.64 -30.85 -4.72
C ASN A 641 -6.29 -29.70 -3.77
N ASN A 642 -7.05 -29.49 -2.70
CA ASN A 642 -6.67 -28.50 -1.73
C ASN A 642 -5.35 -28.90 -1.03
N PRO A 643 -4.29 -28.10 -1.12
CA PRO A 643 -2.99 -28.40 -0.53
C PRO A 643 -3.01 -28.54 0.99
N PHE A 644 -4.10 -28.10 1.63
CA PHE A 644 -4.31 -28.12 3.07
C PHE A 644 -5.19 -29.28 3.52
N ALA A 645 -5.62 -30.18 2.59
CA ALA A 645 -6.30 -31.41 2.97
C ALA A 645 -5.43 -32.15 3.97
N PRO A 646 -5.99 -32.63 5.10
CA PRO A 646 -5.30 -33.62 5.88
C PRO A 646 -4.87 -34.72 4.90
N GLN A 647 -3.56 -34.84 4.65
CA GLN A 647 -3.08 -36.00 3.91
C GLN A 647 -3.63 -37.19 4.70
N GLU A 648 -4.56 -37.95 4.12
CA GLU A 648 -4.85 -39.25 4.65
C GLU A 648 -3.48 -39.88 4.81
N THR A 649 -3.04 -40.06 6.04
CA THR A 649 -1.92 -40.93 6.34
C THR A 649 -2.36 -42.24 5.77
N LYS A 650 -1.93 -42.58 4.55
CA LYS A 650 -2.02 -43.91 4.01
C LYS A 650 -1.33 -44.77 5.06
N THR A 651 -2.11 -45.26 6.01
CA THR A 651 -1.66 -46.30 6.90
C THR A 651 -1.16 -47.38 5.97
N LEU A 652 0.16 -47.52 5.85
CA LEU A 652 0.79 -48.60 5.10
C LEU A 652 0.04 -49.84 5.49
N SER A 653 -0.68 -50.42 4.54
CA SER A 653 -1.42 -51.67 4.77
C SER A 653 -0.45 -52.60 5.47
N GLY A 654 -0.95 -53.43 6.41
CA GLY A 654 -0.11 -54.32 7.22
C GLY A 654 0.92 -55.10 6.41
N THR A 655 0.65 -55.40 5.13
CA THR A 655 1.57 -55.99 4.16
C THR A 655 2.83 -55.14 3.86
N HIS A 656 2.69 -53.81 3.74
CA HIS A 656 3.87 -52.97 3.48
C HIS A 656 4.73 -52.76 4.75
N LYS A 657 4.13 -52.74 5.94
CA LYS A 657 4.89 -52.74 7.20
C LYS A 657 5.72 -54.01 7.36
N ILE A 658 5.16 -55.16 6.98
CA ILE A 658 5.87 -56.45 7.00
C ILE A 658 7.06 -56.43 6.02
N ILE A 659 6.89 -55.89 4.80
CA ILE A 659 7.96 -55.81 3.80
C ILE A 659 9.10 -54.88 4.31
N TYR A 660 8.84 -53.76 4.90
CA TYR A 660 9.91 -52.88 5.43
C TYR A 660 10.63 -53.49 6.64
N VAL A 661 9.92 -54.23 7.49
CA VAL A 661 10.54 -54.97 8.57
C VAL A 661 11.47 -56.04 8.02
N TRP A 662 11.04 -56.83 7.03
CA TRP A 662 11.87 -57.87 6.40
C TRP A 662 13.08 -57.28 5.64
N VAL A 663 12.91 -56.18 4.93
CA VAL A 663 14.03 -55.44 4.28
C VAL A 663 15.01 -54.95 5.32
N GLY A 664 14.55 -54.40 6.43
CA GLY A 664 15.41 -53.96 7.53
C GLY A 664 16.19 -55.13 8.16
N ILE A 665 15.55 -56.28 8.38
CA ILE A 665 16.21 -57.50 8.89
C ILE A 665 17.26 -58.00 7.90
N LEU A 666 16.99 -58.01 6.59
CA LEU A 666 17.94 -58.46 5.58
C LEU A 666 19.15 -57.52 5.47
N VAL A 667 18.97 -56.19 5.60
CA VAL A 667 20.06 -55.24 5.64
C VAL A 667 20.95 -55.43 6.88
N ILE A 668 20.35 -55.64 8.05
CA ILE A 668 21.08 -55.92 9.30
C ILE A 668 21.85 -57.26 9.20
N ALA A 669 21.20 -58.30 8.65
CA ALA A 669 21.85 -59.60 8.41
C ALA A 669 23.05 -59.47 7.42
N GLY A 670 22.89 -58.69 6.36
CA GLY A 670 23.96 -58.38 5.41
C GLY A 670 25.15 -57.68 6.06
N ILE A 671 24.88 -56.69 6.91
CA ILE A 671 25.95 -55.98 7.66
C ILE A 671 26.65 -56.90 8.63
N LEU A 672 25.93 -57.77 9.36
CA LEU A 672 26.52 -58.75 10.26
C LEU A 672 27.38 -59.80 9.53
N LEU A 673 26.95 -60.25 8.34
CA LEU A 673 27.78 -61.12 7.47
C LEU A 673 29.06 -60.44 6.99
N ILE A 674 29.01 -59.19 6.64
CA ILE A 674 30.22 -58.42 6.24
C ILE A 674 31.18 -58.28 7.44
N PHE A 675 30.65 -58.05 8.64
CA PHE A 675 31.48 -58.00 9.86
C PHE A 675 32.08 -59.39 10.20
N ALA A 676 31.31 -60.45 10.06
CA ALA A 676 31.79 -61.83 10.28
C ALA A 676 32.89 -62.23 9.26
N PHE A 677 32.72 -61.87 7.98
CA PHE A 677 33.71 -62.10 6.91
C PHE A 677 34.99 -61.30 7.16
N ARG A 678 34.89 -60.03 7.58
CA ARG A 678 36.03 -59.21 7.99
C ARG A 678 36.78 -59.75 9.20
N LYS A 679 36.07 -60.30 10.18
CA LYS A 679 36.67 -60.94 11.35
C LYS A 679 37.35 -62.27 10.98
N HIS A 680 36.80 -63.08 10.08
CA HIS A 680 37.37 -64.33 9.59
C HIS A 680 38.62 -64.10 8.77
N ASN A 681 38.66 -63.06 7.92
CA ASN A 681 39.86 -62.73 7.13
C ASN A 681 40.98 -62.11 7.99
N LYS A 682 40.65 -61.45 9.14
CA LYS A 682 41.65 -60.95 10.06
C LYS A 682 42.33 -62.05 10.86
N SER A 683 41.60 -63.17 11.16
CA SER A 683 42.18 -64.34 11.83
C SER A 683 43.02 -65.24 10.92
N LYS A 684 42.94 -65.11 9.59
CA LYS A 684 43.77 -65.84 8.62
C LYS A 684 45.07 -65.15 8.27
N ASN A 685 45.24 -63.86 8.63
CA ASN A 685 46.47 -63.10 8.40
C ASN A 685 47.34 -63.01 9.68
N GLU A 686 46.94 -63.63 10.79
CA GLU A 686 47.67 -63.69 12.05
C GLU A 686 48.20 -65.08 12.40
N ASN A 687 48.17 -66.06 11.40
CA ASN A 687 48.85 -67.37 11.52
C ASN A 687 49.89 -67.55 10.46
#